data_512953730361574e61a6c8c4824f957a
#
_entry.id   512953730361574e61a6c8c4824f957a
#
_cell.length_a   1.000
_cell.length_b   1.000
_cell.length_c   1.000
_cell.angle_alpha   90.00
_cell.angle_beta   90.00
_cell.angle_gamma   90.00
#
_symmetry.space_group_name_H-M   'P 1'
#
loop_
_entity.id
_entity.type
_entity.pdbx_description
1 polymer ?
#
loop_
_entity_poly.entity_id
_entity_poly.type
_entity_poly.pdbx_seq_one_letter_code
_entity_poly.pdbx_strand_id
1 'polypeptide(L)'
;MERIEIVENGLFLVFEIADDKCFKFLHFGKKPFNEKDIIARSTSYGFRFVEINLAGYGRPYERHGNKYIVTAPGWHMRYESMEDGRNQNGRIVMFVLRDEITDVIVKSYMQFYDGLSIIRFWNIVENTGSQTQVLDYISSFNYEGIDKEGSLPADKKLQIRIPHNGWQKEVNWKTYDLCDFGMERIQPACDQRSSNLLTVSNTGNWSAKEHLPMGYLENTQTHTGMLWQIENNGSWHWEIGDQNGHLYLAASGPNEIYSHWFKNLKPGDTFTSVPVAVSLTDQGFDDAVGTMTKYRRIIRRPNADNESLKIIFNDYMNCLWGHPTAAEEFPLIDAAAEAGCEYFCIDAGWYADGDWWDAVGDWRESKKRFPNGVREITDYIRSKGMIPGVWLELEVMGINCHMAQEVPDDWFFMRHGKRVYDRSRYQLDYRNPEVRAYADSVIDRLIKEYGVGYIKMDYNIEPGIGTDLHADSAGDGMLSHERAYLKWLEAVFKRYPDLVIENCSSGGLRMDYAMLSRYSIQSTSDQDNYRYYCTIAANSPSALTPEQSAIWSYPLREGDREEVVFNMVNAMLLRIHQSGHLAELTQERRDLVKEALDIYKTIRKDIKNSVPIWPIGLSHFHDEWTCLGLQSENKIYLAVWRRNGNKPVIEIPFEQLNNKEVSVSCLYPSYSEVLFSWSKESNVLTVTMEKEFMARLFCIEIK
;
A
#
# COMPACT_ATOMS: atom_id res chain seq x y z
N MET A 1 -23.75 -14.32 31.80
CA MET A 1 -22.62 -14.07 30.88
C MET A 1 -22.50 -15.23 29.90
N GLU A 2 -22.49 -14.96 28.61
CA GLU A 2 -22.32 -15.94 27.53
C GLU A 2 -21.00 -15.64 26.79
N ARG A 3 -20.30 -16.68 26.31
CA ARG A 3 -19.07 -16.55 25.53
C ARG A 3 -19.23 -17.13 24.15
N ILE A 4 -18.66 -16.44 23.17
CA ILE A 4 -18.52 -16.90 21.81
C ILE A 4 -17.03 -17.07 21.55
N GLU A 5 -16.63 -18.30 21.22
CA GLU A 5 -15.27 -18.64 20.86
C GLU A 5 -15.19 -18.98 19.38
N ILE A 6 -14.24 -18.36 18.68
CA ILE A 6 -13.98 -18.60 17.26
C ILE A 6 -12.54 -19.06 17.12
N VAL A 7 -12.35 -20.24 16.54
CA VAL A 7 -11.02 -20.73 16.17
C VAL A 7 -11.02 -20.98 14.67
N GLU A 8 -10.18 -20.25 13.95
CA GLU A 8 -10.10 -20.34 12.47
C GLU A 8 -8.68 -20.01 12.01
N ASN A 9 -8.09 -20.84 11.16
CA ASN A 9 -6.76 -20.63 10.56
C ASN A 9 -5.63 -20.33 11.57
N GLY A 10 -5.69 -20.95 12.76
CA GLY A 10 -4.72 -20.71 13.85
C GLY A 10 -4.88 -19.37 14.57
N LEU A 11 -6.03 -18.72 14.40
CA LEU A 11 -6.45 -17.55 15.16
C LEU A 11 -7.46 -17.96 16.23
N PHE A 12 -7.32 -17.39 17.43
CA PHE A 12 -8.21 -17.60 18.57
C PHE A 12 -8.87 -16.26 18.92
N LEU A 13 -10.20 -16.23 18.85
CA LEU A 13 -10.98 -15.05 19.23
C LEU A 13 -11.97 -15.44 20.33
N VAL A 14 -12.13 -14.57 21.33
CA VAL A 14 -13.12 -14.75 22.37
C VAL A 14 -13.90 -13.47 22.57
N PHE A 15 -15.21 -13.60 22.48
CA PHE A 15 -16.16 -12.53 22.76
C PHE A 15 -16.98 -12.88 24.01
N GLU A 16 -17.40 -11.87 24.74
CA GLU A 16 -18.28 -12.01 25.90
C GLU A 16 -19.51 -11.14 25.75
N ILE A 17 -20.67 -11.76 25.97
CA ILE A 17 -21.95 -11.07 26.11
C ILE A 17 -22.24 -10.98 27.60
N ALA A 18 -22.17 -9.77 28.16
CA ALA A 18 -22.49 -9.54 29.56
C ALA A 18 -24.00 -9.64 29.84
N ASP A 19 -24.42 -9.67 31.13
CA ASP A 19 -25.83 -9.79 31.49
C ASP A 19 -26.67 -8.60 31.00
N ASP A 20 -26.08 -7.41 30.83
CA ASP A 20 -26.67 -6.21 30.22
C ASP A 20 -26.56 -6.19 28.70
N LYS A 21 -26.17 -7.31 28.08
CA LYS A 21 -25.89 -7.47 26.63
C LYS A 21 -24.75 -6.62 26.11
N CYS A 22 -23.90 -6.05 26.97
CA CYS A 22 -22.67 -5.43 26.53
C CYS A 22 -21.80 -6.46 25.79
N PHE A 23 -21.31 -6.12 24.60
CA PHE A 23 -20.51 -6.98 23.76
C PHE A 23 -19.04 -6.61 23.85
N LYS A 24 -18.21 -7.57 24.25
CA LYS A 24 -16.78 -7.36 24.50
C LYS A 24 -15.93 -8.27 23.64
N PHE A 25 -14.81 -7.79 23.14
CA PHE A 25 -13.79 -8.52 22.41
C PHE A 25 -12.61 -8.79 23.33
N LEU A 26 -12.64 -9.93 24.05
CA LEU A 26 -11.70 -10.24 25.13
C LEU A 26 -10.36 -10.76 24.63
N HIS A 27 -10.34 -11.44 23.49
CA HIS A 27 -9.12 -12.07 22.99
C HIS A 27 -9.07 -12.09 21.47
N PHE A 28 -7.88 -11.76 20.96
CA PHE A 28 -7.47 -11.96 19.58
C PHE A 28 -5.98 -12.31 19.60
N GLY A 29 -5.65 -13.56 19.28
CA GLY A 29 -4.28 -14.07 19.41
C GLY A 29 -4.00 -15.33 18.61
N LYS A 30 -2.74 -15.76 18.64
CA LYS A 30 -2.25 -17.03 18.06
C LYS A 30 -2.33 -18.18 19.06
N LYS A 31 -2.64 -17.89 20.33
CA LYS A 31 -2.75 -18.86 21.42
C LYS A 31 -4.15 -18.84 22.01
N PRO A 32 -4.63 -19.92 22.64
CA PRO A 32 -5.89 -19.93 23.35
C PRO A 32 -5.96 -18.83 24.42
N PHE A 33 -7.17 -18.35 24.66
CA PHE A 33 -7.45 -17.33 25.66
C PHE A 33 -7.11 -17.82 27.10
N ASN A 34 -6.49 -16.96 27.88
CA ASN A 34 -6.21 -17.19 29.28
C ASN A 34 -6.79 -16.03 30.12
N GLU A 35 -7.74 -16.33 30.99
CA GLU A 35 -8.41 -15.31 31.83
C GLU A 35 -7.44 -14.51 32.71
N LYS A 36 -6.30 -15.08 33.07
CA LYS A 36 -5.28 -14.42 33.90
C LYS A 36 -4.62 -13.23 33.15
N ASP A 37 -4.74 -13.20 31.83
CA ASP A 37 -4.17 -12.13 31.03
C ASP A 37 -5.03 -10.86 31.07
N ILE A 38 -6.25 -10.93 31.65
CA ILE A 38 -7.13 -9.77 31.81
C ILE A 38 -7.04 -9.25 33.23
N ILE A 39 -6.73 -7.97 33.41
CA ILE A 39 -6.75 -7.29 34.69
C ILE A 39 -8.22 -7.07 35.10
N ALA A 40 -8.62 -7.62 36.27
CA ALA A 40 -10.01 -7.68 36.73
C ALA A 40 -10.75 -6.33 36.83
N ARG A 41 -10.03 -5.20 36.85
CA ARG A 41 -10.62 -3.86 36.95
C ARG A 41 -11.16 -3.32 35.62
N SER A 42 -10.79 -3.91 34.49
CA SER A 42 -11.00 -3.36 33.16
C SER A 42 -12.30 -3.80 32.51
N THR A 43 -12.96 -4.85 33.00
CA THR A 43 -14.04 -5.50 32.24
C THR A 43 -15.36 -4.74 32.18
N SER A 44 -15.60 -3.75 33.05
CA SER A 44 -16.87 -3.00 33.05
C SER A 44 -16.92 -1.90 31.95
N TYR A 45 -15.77 -1.30 31.61
CA TYR A 45 -15.71 -0.16 30.68
C TYR A 45 -14.92 -0.43 29.39
N GLY A 46 -14.08 -1.47 29.39
CA GLY A 46 -13.19 -1.79 28.29
C GLY A 46 -13.68 -2.89 27.36
N PHE A 47 -12.77 -3.27 26.46
CA PHE A 47 -12.90 -4.40 25.52
C PHE A 47 -14.06 -4.28 24.54
N ARG A 48 -14.51 -3.07 24.19
CA ARG A 48 -15.55 -2.89 23.18
C ARG A 48 -15.07 -3.39 21.81
N PHE A 49 -15.93 -4.13 21.12
CA PHE A 49 -15.63 -4.61 19.78
C PHE A 49 -15.70 -3.48 18.75
N VAL A 50 -16.62 -2.54 18.92
CA VAL A 50 -16.84 -1.39 18.06
C VAL A 50 -16.79 -0.12 18.88
N GLU A 51 -16.03 0.84 18.38
CA GLU A 51 -16.05 2.22 18.83
C GLU A 51 -16.72 3.09 17.75
N ILE A 52 -17.77 3.81 18.14
CA ILE A 52 -18.52 4.69 17.28
C ILE A 52 -18.85 5.97 18.03
N ASN A 53 -18.71 7.13 17.38
CA ASN A 53 -19.03 8.41 17.94
C ASN A 53 -20.09 9.13 17.09
N LEU A 54 -21.08 9.68 17.76
CA LEU A 54 -22.09 10.55 17.15
C LEU A 54 -22.00 11.95 17.78
N ALA A 55 -22.06 12.99 16.94
CA ALA A 55 -22.01 14.37 17.41
C ALA A 55 -23.14 14.68 18.42
N GLY A 56 -22.78 15.37 19.48
CA GLY A 56 -23.69 15.73 20.55
C GLY A 56 -23.81 14.69 21.70
N TYR A 57 -23.18 13.53 21.56
CA TYR A 57 -23.11 12.52 22.62
C TYR A 57 -21.74 12.61 23.32
N GLY A 58 -21.77 12.81 24.63
CA GLY A 58 -20.56 12.87 25.46
C GLY A 58 -19.93 11.49 25.65
N ARG A 59 -18.65 11.50 26.03
CA ARG A 59 -17.97 10.27 26.47
C ARG A 59 -18.35 9.93 27.89
N PRO A 60 -18.62 8.66 28.22
CA PRO A 60 -19.03 8.27 29.57
C PRO A 60 -17.86 8.29 30.56
N TYR A 61 -16.63 8.47 30.08
CA TYR A 61 -15.42 8.42 30.90
C TYR A 61 -14.54 9.65 30.67
N GLU A 62 -13.85 10.10 31.70
CA GLU A 62 -13.06 11.33 31.69
C GLU A 62 -11.61 11.12 31.24
N ARG A 63 -10.91 12.22 30.86
CA ARG A 63 -9.47 12.30 30.60
C ARG A 63 -8.98 11.49 29.40
N HIS A 64 -9.78 11.40 28.37
CA HIS A 64 -9.42 10.66 27.15
C HIS A 64 -8.52 11.42 26.17
N GLY A 65 -8.48 12.76 26.27
CA GLY A 65 -7.91 13.54 25.19
C GLY A 65 -8.67 13.31 23.89
N ASN A 66 -7.96 13.15 22.79
CA ASN A 66 -8.56 12.90 21.46
C ASN A 66 -8.70 11.42 21.10
N LYS A 67 -8.62 10.52 22.05
CA LYS A 67 -8.72 9.08 21.83
C LYS A 67 -10.10 8.67 21.31
N TYR A 68 -10.12 7.75 20.34
CA TYR A 68 -11.34 7.11 19.87
C TYR A 68 -11.61 5.77 20.58
N ILE A 69 -11.61 5.81 21.91
CA ILE A 69 -11.90 4.69 22.80
C ILE A 69 -12.95 5.11 23.83
N VAL A 70 -13.81 4.19 24.30
CA VAL A 70 -14.94 4.46 25.20
C VAL A 70 -15.80 5.60 24.64
N THR A 71 -16.12 5.50 23.34
CA THR A 71 -16.96 6.47 22.64
C THR A 71 -18.42 6.31 23.02
N ALA A 72 -19.23 7.34 22.82
CA ALA A 72 -20.67 7.26 22.92
C ALA A 72 -21.32 7.58 21.57
N PRO A 73 -22.11 6.68 20.97
CA PRO A 73 -22.84 5.55 21.56
C PRO A 73 -22.07 4.20 21.60
N GLY A 74 -20.81 4.10 21.15
CA GLY A 74 -20.09 2.82 21.21
C GLY A 74 -20.19 2.13 22.56
N TRP A 75 -20.13 2.91 23.66
CA TRP A 75 -20.30 2.40 25.02
C TRP A 75 -21.71 1.87 25.32
N HIS A 76 -22.73 2.40 24.65
CA HIS A 76 -24.12 1.96 24.80
C HIS A 76 -24.47 0.75 23.92
N MET A 77 -23.66 0.39 22.94
CA MET A 77 -23.95 -0.73 22.04
C MET A 77 -24.22 -2.02 22.79
N ARG A 78 -25.29 -2.71 22.42
CA ARG A 78 -25.73 -3.99 22.96
C ARG A 78 -25.86 -5.03 21.89
N TYR A 79 -25.42 -6.24 22.19
CA TYR A 79 -25.53 -7.39 21.31
C TYR A 79 -26.98 -7.75 21.01
N GLU A 80 -27.33 -7.92 19.75
CA GLU A 80 -28.62 -8.43 19.28
C GLU A 80 -28.53 -9.84 18.72
N SER A 81 -27.63 -10.06 17.76
CA SER A 81 -27.51 -11.33 17.05
C SER A 81 -26.15 -11.54 16.41
N MET A 82 -25.92 -12.76 15.95
CA MET A 82 -24.75 -13.18 15.18
C MET A 82 -25.21 -13.99 13.96
N GLU A 83 -24.57 -13.74 12.82
CA GLU A 83 -24.62 -14.62 11.65
C GLU A 83 -23.23 -15.19 11.41
N ASP A 84 -23.16 -16.50 11.12
CA ASP A 84 -21.92 -17.22 10.87
C ASP A 84 -22.11 -18.08 9.61
N GLY A 85 -21.27 -17.83 8.61
CA GLY A 85 -21.37 -18.47 7.32
C GLY A 85 -20.02 -18.61 6.62
N ARG A 86 -20.05 -19.06 5.38
CA ARG A 86 -18.86 -19.15 4.52
C ARG A 86 -19.17 -18.65 3.12
N ASN A 87 -18.16 -18.05 2.50
CA ASN A 87 -18.16 -17.69 1.09
C ASN A 87 -16.92 -18.28 0.40
N GLN A 88 -16.68 -17.89 -0.84
CA GLN A 88 -15.55 -18.38 -1.64
C GLN A 88 -14.16 -18.07 -1.03
N ASN A 89 -14.06 -17.09 -0.14
CA ASN A 89 -12.80 -16.69 0.49
C ASN A 89 -12.55 -17.42 1.82
N GLY A 90 -13.62 -17.88 2.50
CA GLY A 90 -13.55 -18.51 3.81
C GLY A 90 -14.76 -18.16 4.70
N ARG A 91 -14.58 -18.34 6.01
CA ARG A 91 -15.62 -18.03 7.01
C ARG A 91 -15.88 -16.54 7.07
N ILE A 92 -17.16 -16.15 7.19
CA ILE A 92 -17.59 -14.78 7.42
C ILE A 92 -18.53 -14.76 8.62
N VAL A 93 -18.23 -13.87 9.57
CA VAL A 93 -19.03 -13.68 10.78
C VAL A 93 -19.51 -12.24 10.82
N MET A 94 -20.79 -12.04 11.16
CA MET A 94 -21.40 -10.73 11.35
C MET A 94 -22.05 -10.68 12.72
N PHE A 95 -21.73 -9.65 13.50
CA PHE A 95 -22.42 -9.31 14.74
C PHE A 95 -23.32 -8.10 14.53
N VAL A 96 -24.54 -8.14 15.07
CA VAL A 96 -25.48 -7.02 15.10
C VAL A 96 -25.47 -6.42 16.50
N LEU A 97 -25.11 -5.14 16.57
CA LEU A 97 -25.10 -4.35 17.80
C LEU A 97 -26.07 -3.17 17.65
N ARG A 98 -26.82 -2.84 18.71
CA ARG A 98 -27.77 -1.72 18.72
C ARG A 98 -27.49 -0.79 19.88
N ASP A 99 -27.57 0.51 19.63
CA ASP A 99 -27.76 1.53 20.66
C ASP A 99 -29.25 1.94 20.74
N GLU A 100 -29.90 1.59 21.83
CA GLU A 100 -31.34 1.90 22.06
C GLU A 100 -31.59 3.40 22.31
N ILE A 101 -30.55 4.19 22.63
CA ILE A 101 -30.69 5.63 22.87
C ILE A 101 -30.80 6.41 21.56
N THR A 102 -30.02 6.03 20.56
CA THR A 102 -29.96 6.70 19.27
C THR A 102 -30.68 5.95 18.15
N ASP A 103 -31.12 4.73 18.41
CA ASP A 103 -31.66 3.78 17.42
C ASP A 103 -30.67 3.48 16.27
N VAL A 104 -29.36 3.57 16.55
CA VAL A 104 -28.33 3.22 15.58
C VAL A 104 -27.97 1.74 15.72
N ILE A 105 -27.92 1.04 14.60
CA ILE A 105 -27.43 -0.35 14.49
C ILE A 105 -26.05 -0.35 13.83
N VAL A 106 -25.16 -1.21 14.34
CA VAL A 106 -23.90 -1.52 13.72
C VAL A 106 -23.84 -3.00 13.38
N LYS A 107 -23.68 -3.33 12.08
CA LYS A 107 -23.40 -4.67 11.59
C LYS A 107 -21.89 -4.79 11.40
N SER A 108 -21.22 -5.55 12.28
CA SER A 108 -19.76 -5.70 12.29
C SER A 108 -19.36 -7.01 11.65
N TYR A 109 -18.57 -6.93 10.59
CA TYR A 109 -18.15 -8.06 9.78
C TYR A 109 -16.70 -8.43 10.04
N MET A 110 -16.44 -9.74 10.06
CA MET A 110 -15.13 -10.37 10.07
C MET A 110 -15.06 -11.41 8.95
N GLN A 111 -14.25 -11.16 7.92
CA GLN A 111 -13.97 -12.11 6.86
C GLN A 111 -12.64 -12.80 7.10
N PHE A 112 -12.64 -14.08 7.32
CA PHE A 112 -11.47 -14.95 7.36
C PHE A 112 -11.12 -15.40 5.94
N TYR A 113 -9.85 -15.70 5.71
CA TYR A 113 -9.35 -16.22 4.43
C TYR A 113 -8.73 -17.59 4.65
N ASP A 114 -9.23 -18.61 3.95
CA ASP A 114 -8.84 -20.00 4.18
C ASP A 114 -7.32 -20.21 4.06
N GLY A 115 -6.75 -20.82 5.09
CA GLY A 115 -5.32 -21.08 5.19
C GLY A 115 -4.44 -19.89 5.59
N LEU A 116 -5.02 -18.72 5.88
CA LEU A 116 -4.27 -17.51 6.27
C LEU A 116 -4.66 -17.02 7.66
N SER A 117 -3.66 -16.70 8.48
CA SER A 117 -3.85 -16.07 9.80
C SER A 117 -4.16 -14.57 9.67
N ILE A 118 -5.24 -14.23 8.96
CA ILE A 118 -5.66 -12.86 8.67
C ILE A 118 -7.18 -12.73 8.70
N ILE A 119 -7.66 -11.59 9.18
CA ILE A 119 -9.08 -11.23 9.17
C ILE A 119 -9.21 -9.83 8.56
N ARG A 120 -10.21 -9.64 7.70
CA ARG A 120 -10.64 -8.34 7.19
C ARG A 120 -11.89 -7.90 7.93
N PHE A 121 -11.82 -6.70 8.53
CA PHE A 121 -12.87 -6.11 9.35
C PHE A 121 -13.49 -4.92 8.63
N TRP A 122 -14.82 -4.76 8.75
CA TRP A 122 -15.56 -3.54 8.39
C TRP A 122 -16.89 -3.50 9.11
N ASN A 123 -17.47 -2.31 9.19
CA ASN A 123 -18.75 -2.06 9.82
C ASN A 123 -19.74 -1.42 8.86
N ILE A 124 -21.02 -1.74 8.99
CA ILE A 124 -22.12 -1.03 8.38
C ILE A 124 -22.93 -0.38 9.51
N VAL A 125 -22.99 0.94 9.51
CA VAL A 125 -23.80 1.75 10.44
C VAL A 125 -25.12 2.05 9.78
N GLU A 126 -26.24 1.82 10.46
CA GLU A 126 -27.61 2.08 9.99
C GLU A 126 -28.35 2.93 11.02
N ASN A 127 -28.93 4.04 10.60
CA ASN A 127 -29.83 4.83 11.43
C ASN A 127 -31.27 4.33 11.28
N THR A 128 -31.75 3.56 12.27
CA THR A 128 -33.13 3.04 12.28
C THR A 128 -34.09 3.92 13.05
N GLY A 129 -33.61 5.03 13.63
CA GLY A 129 -34.39 6.00 14.39
C GLY A 129 -35.15 6.99 13.50
N SER A 130 -35.83 7.93 14.16
CA SER A 130 -36.60 8.97 13.50
C SER A 130 -35.87 10.32 13.35
N GLN A 131 -34.69 10.45 13.93
CA GLN A 131 -33.87 11.66 13.91
C GLN A 131 -32.58 11.44 13.11
N THR A 132 -32.09 12.47 12.44
CA THR A 132 -30.77 12.43 11.82
C THR A 132 -29.69 12.29 12.87
N GLN A 133 -28.77 11.33 12.68
CA GLN A 133 -27.60 11.14 13.50
C GLN A 133 -26.35 11.61 12.73
N VAL A 134 -25.47 12.36 13.38
CA VAL A 134 -24.22 12.83 12.76
C VAL A 134 -23.10 11.89 13.19
N LEU A 135 -22.70 11.02 12.27
CA LEU A 135 -21.59 10.08 12.49
C LEU A 135 -20.27 10.80 12.23
N ASP A 136 -19.42 10.92 13.24
CA ASP A 136 -18.11 11.58 13.14
C ASP A 136 -16.93 10.62 13.31
N TYR A 137 -17.18 9.39 13.77
CA TYR A 137 -16.21 8.31 13.86
C TYR A 137 -16.87 6.93 13.87
N ILE A 138 -16.24 5.98 13.20
CA ILE A 138 -16.51 4.54 13.34
C ILE A 138 -15.20 3.77 13.18
N SER A 139 -14.82 2.96 14.18
CA SER A 139 -13.73 2.01 14.05
C SER A 139 -14.08 0.96 12.99
N SER A 140 -13.10 0.53 12.21
CA SER A 140 -13.23 -0.70 11.42
C SER A 140 -12.65 -1.88 12.17
N PHE A 141 -11.55 -1.64 12.89
CA PHE A 141 -10.94 -2.56 13.84
C PHE A 141 -10.71 -1.84 15.17
N ASN A 142 -11.06 -2.48 16.26
CA ASN A 142 -10.76 -2.03 17.61
C ASN A 142 -10.48 -3.24 18.50
N TYR A 143 -9.32 -3.24 19.16
CA TYR A 143 -8.92 -4.31 20.04
C TYR A 143 -8.12 -3.79 21.23
N GLU A 144 -8.66 -3.99 22.44
CA GLU A 144 -8.01 -3.70 23.71
C GLU A 144 -7.30 -4.95 24.22
N GLY A 145 -6.10 -4.78 24.79
CA GLY A 145 -5.30 -5.88 25.32
C GLY A 145 -4.25 -6.39 24.35
N ILE A 146 -3.73 -5.52 23.45
CA ILE A 146 -2.55 -5.84 22.62
C ILE A 146 -1.30 -6.09 23.44
N ASP A 147 -1.32 -5.74 24.74
CA ASP A 147 -0.25 -5.89 25.72
C ASP A 147 -0.41 -7.11 26.65
N LYS A 148 -1.48 -7.91 26.50
CA LYS A 148 -1.82 -8.98 27.47
C LYS A 148 -0.80 -10.10 27.54
N GLU A 149 -0.25 -10.53 26.42
CA GLU A 149 0.66 -11.67 26.38
C GLU A 149 2.02 -11.36 27.02
N GLY A 150 2.54 -12.31 27.81
CA GLY A 150 3.82 -12.19 28.49
C GLY A 150 3.73 -11.48 29.85
N SER A 151 4.80 -11.61 30.64
CA SER A 151 4.85 -11.13 32.02
C SER A 151 5.48 -9.75 32.23
N LEU A 152 6.21 -9.25 31.22
CA LEU A 152 6.83 -7.92 31.26
C LEU A 152 5.79 -6.82 31.05
N PRO A 153 6.02 -5.61 31.57
CA PRO A 153 5.22 -4.44 31.23
C PRO A 153 5.25 -4.15 29.72
N ALA A 154 4.21 -3.49 29.21
CA ALA A 154 4.06 -3.21 27.78
C ALA A 154 5.26 -2.47 27.18
N ASP A 155 5.76 -1.43 27.87
CA ASP A 155 6.91 -0.62 27.48
C ASP A 155 8.26 -1.36 27.48
N LYS A 156 8.30 -2.62 27.98
CA LYS A 156 9.50 -3.49 28.02
C LYS A 156 9.43 -4.66 27.05
N LYS A 157 8.30 -4.85 26.38
CA LYS A 157 8.09 -6.00 25.48
C LYS A 157 7.48 -5.64 24.14
N LEU A 158 6.83 -4.49 24.01
CA LEU A 158 6.20 -4.08 22.77
C LEU A 158 7.06 -3.08 22.00
N GLN A 159 7.25 -3.37 20.73
CA GLN A 159 7.86 -2.48 19.76
C GLN A 159 6.90 -2.23 18.60
N ILE A 160 6.82 -0.99 18.14
CA ILE A 160 6.02 -0.60 17.00
C ILE A 160 6.92 -0.28 15.80
N ARG A 161 6.60 -0.86 14.63
CA ARG A 161 7.23 -0.47 13.36
C ARG A 161 6.25 0.37 12.55
N ILE A 162 6.70 1.56 12.19
CA ILE A 162 5.92 2.54 11.42
C ILE A 162 6.58 2.71 10.05
N PRO A 163 5.87 2.49 8.94
CA PRO A 163 6.40 2.69 7.60
C PRO A 163 6.25 4.15 7.17
N HIS A 164 7.31 4.94 7.30
CA HIS A 164 7.39 6.28 6.74
C HIS A 164 7.46 6.22 5.22
N ASN A 165 6.82 7.17 4.53
CA ASN A 165 6.64 7.10 3.07
C ASN A 165 6.75 8.47 2.39
N GLY A 166 7.79 9.24 2.69
CA GLY A 166 8.03 10.52 2.01
C GLY A 166 8.49 10.33 0.56
N TRP A 167 8.19 11.30 -0.31
CA TRP A 167 8.65 11.31 -1.71
C TRP A 167 10.15 11.06 -1.83
N GLN A 168 10.53 10.14 -2.72
CA GLN A 168 11.88 9.61 -2.92
C GLN A 168 12.50 8.89 -1.69
N LYS A 169 11.69 8.58 -0.68
CA LYS A 169 12.08 7.87 0.56
C LYS A 169 11.01 6.88 0.99
N GLU A 170 10.32 6.32 0.02
CA GLU A 170 9.16 5.45 0.22
C GLU A 170 9.56 4.16 0.97
N VAL A 171 8.60 3.57 1.64
CA VAL A 171 8.68 2.29 2.37
C VAL A 171 9.83 2.23 3.38
N ASN A 172 10.02 3.32 4.11
CA ASN A 172 11.09 3.46 5.09
C ASN A 172 10.60 3.07 6.49
N TRP A 173 10.65 1.79 6.80
CA TRP A 173 10.26 1.28 8.11
C TRP A 173 11.20 1.72 9.22
N LYS A 174 10.64 2.15 10.35
CA LYS A 174 11.38 2.45 11.58
C LYS A 174 10.74 1.74 12.75
N THR A 175 11.58 1.20 13.63
CA THR A 175 11.18 0.56 14.87
C THR A 175 11.32 1.55 16.03
N TYR A 176 10.30 1.60 16.88
CA TYR A 176 10.23 2.48 18.04
C TYR A 176 9.84 1.67 19.27
N ASP A 177 10.37 2.05 20.42
CA ASP A 177 9.87 1.59 21.72
C ASP A 177 8.67 2.46 22.14
N LEU A 178 7.74 1.92 22.93
CA LEU A 178 6.56 2.68 23.37
C LEU A 178 6.92 3.91 24.24
N CYS A 179 8.05 3.87 24.94
CA CYS A 179 8.55 5.03 25.68
C CYS A 179 8.91 6.22 24.80
N ASP A 180 9.25 6.01 23.52
CA ASP A 180 9.51 7.11 22.56
C ASP A 180 8.27 8.00 22.37
N PHE A 181 7.09 7.48 22.73
CA PHE A 181 5.80 8.16 22.67
C PHE A 181 5.21 8.50 24.07
N GLY A 182 6.01 8.42 25.12
CA GLY A 182 5.58 8.70 26.49
C GLY A 182 4.64 7.66 27.10
N MET A 183 4.66 6.42 26.60
CA MET A 183 3.79 5.33 27.07
C MET A 183 4.48 4.42 28.09
N GLU A 184 5.30 4.99 28.98
CA GLU A 184 5.92 4.24 30.06
C GLU A 184 4.87 3.72 31.07
N ARG A 185 5.06 2.50 31.51
CA ARG A 185 4.26 1.88 32.55
C ARG A 185 4.89 2.15 33.93
N ILE A 186 4.33 3.12 34.66
CA ILE A 186 4.84 3.56 35.95
C ILE A 186 4.13 2.85 37.09
N GLN A 187 2.81 2.89 37.10
CA GLN A 187 1.97 2.18 38.09
C GLN A 187 0.51 2.12 37.61
N PRO A 188 -0.26 1.11 37.98
CA PRO A 188 -1.62 0.91 37.48
C PRO A 188 -2.56 2.11 37.66
N ALA A 189 -2.41 2.90 38.73
CA ALA A 189 -3.25 4.05 38.97
C ALA A 189 -3.02 5.20 37.97
N CYS A 190 -1.79 5.37 37.49
CA CYS A 190 -1.45 6.35 36.46
C CYS A 190 -1.85 5.85 35.06
N ASP A 191 -1.71 4.55 34.81
CA ASP A 191 -1.88 3.94 33.50
C ASP A 191 -3.35 3.72 33.12
N GLN A 192 -4.28 3.88 34.06
CA GLN A 192 -5.71 3.63 33.83
C GLN A 192 -6.42 4.75 33.03
N ARG A 193 -5.95 5.97 33.09
CA ARG A 193 -6.64 7.16 32.57
C ARG A 193 -5.68 8.14 31.92
N SER A 194 -4.64 7.63 31.35
CA SER A 194 -3.66 8.45 30.62
C SER A 194 -4.26 9.05 29.36
N SER A 195 -3.89 10.28 29.03
CA SER A 195 -4.17 10.87 27.71
C SER A 195 -3.07 10.54 26.69
N ASN A 196 -2.10 9.69 27.04
CA ASN A 196 -1.05 9.28 26.12
C ASN A 196 -1.63 8.55 24.91
N LEU A 197 -1.15 8.92 23.76
CA LEU A 197 -1.70 8.47 22.48
C LEU A 197 -0.63 8.53 21.40
N LEU A 198 -0.36 7.41 20.77
CA LEU A 198 0.33 7.36 19.48
C LEU A 198 -0.74 7.36 18.38
N THR A 199 -0.71 8.35 17.51
CA THR A 199 -1.58 8.42 16.33
C THR A 199 -0.78 8.50 15.05
N VAL A 200 -1.25 7.80 14.01
CA VAL A 200 -0.80 7.98 12.64
C VAL A 200 -2.03 8.13 11.76
N SER A 201 -2.07 9.20 11.01
CA SER A 201 -3.23 9.57 10.19
C SER A 201 -2.79 10.09 8.83
N ASN A 202 -3.65 9.97 7.85
CA ASN A 202 -3.53 10.64 6.58
C ASN A 202 -4.78 11.49 6.29
N THR A 203 -4.59 12.65 5.69
CA THR A 203 -5.66 13.52 5.22
C THR A 203 -5.41 13.88 3.77
N GLY A 204 -6.43 13.73 2.92
CA GLY A 204 -6.32 14.04 1.51
C GLY A 204 -6.14 12.81 0.63
N ASN A 205 -5.92 13.05 -0.65
CA ASN A 205 -6.01 12.04 -1.71
C ASN A 205 -4.67 11.30 -1.97
N TRP A 206 -3.57 11.78 -1.41
CA TRP A 206 -2.32 11.01 -1.32
C TRP A 206 -2.36 10.12 -0.08
N SER A 207 -2.90 8.92 -0.23
CA SER A 207 -3.15 7.98 0.88
C SER A 207 -1.89 7.54 1.64
N ALA A 208 -0.71 7.72 1.05
CA ALA A 208 0.56 7.25 1.59
C ALA A 208 1.67 8.31 1.60
N LYS A 209 1.34 9.60 1.67
CA LYS A 209 2.32 10.70 1.52
C LYS A 209 3.35 10.84 2.65
N GLU A 210 3.00 10.46 3.87
CA GLU A 210 3.88 10.54 5.05
C GLU A 210 4.14 9.17 5.65
N HIS A 211 3.11 8.34 5.64
CA HIS A 211 3.13 6.98 6.13
C HIS A 211 2.29 6.07 5.24
N LEU A 212 2.66 4.82 5.14
CA LEU A 212 1.77 3.81 4.55
C LEU A 212 0.56 3.56 5.46
N PRO A 213 -0.63 3.23 4.91
CA PRO A 213 -1.83 2.92 5.69
C PRO A 213 -1.72 1.57 6.43
N MET A 214 -0.65 1.39 7.19
CA MET A 214 -0.32 0.13 7.87
C MET A 214 0.62 0.34 9.05
N GLY A 215 0.82 -0.69 9.86
CA GLY A 215 1.80 -0.74 10.92
C GLY A 215 1.98 -2.16 11.44
N TYR A 216 3.05 -2.40 12.17
CA TYR A 216 3.36 -3.70 12.77
C TYR A 216 3.76 -3.54 14.23
N LEU A 217 3.02 -4.21 15.11
CA LEU A 217 3.33 -4.30 16.52
C LEU A 217 3.93 -5.67 16.85
N GLU A 218 5.06 -5.67 17.53
CA GLU A 218 5.76 -6.89 17.95
C GLU A 218 5.85 -6.99 19.45
N ASN A 219 5.51 -8.16 20.00
CA ASN A 219 5.81 -8.53 21.36
C ASN A 219 7.13 -9.32 21.37
N THR A 220 8.21 -8.68 21.78
CA THR A 220 9.57 -9.24 21.77
C THR A 220 9.76 -10.35 22.79
N GLN A 221 8.90 -10.44 23.83
CA GLN A 221 8.96 -11.50 24.83
C GLN A 221 8.31 -12.81 24.35
N THR A 222 7.22 -12.71 23.60
CA THR A 222 6.44 -13.89 23.17
C THR A 222 6.65 -14.21 21.70
N HIS A 223 7.36 -13.35 20.95
CA HIS A 223 7.59 -13.42 19.51
C HIS A 223 6.30 -13.42 18.70
N THR A 224 5.23 -12.81 19.25
CA THR A 224 3.98 -12.61 18.53
C THR A 224 3.93 -11.23 17.92
N GLY A 225 3.30 -11.12 16.75
CA GLY A 225 3.19 -9.86 16.02
C GLY A 225 1.81 -9.65 15.40
N MET A 226 1.46 -8.39 15.22
CA MET A 226 0.22 -7.95 14.57
C MET A 226 0.54 -6.95 13.47
N LEU A 227 0.22 -7.29 12.22
CA LEU A 227 0.35 -6.41 11.05
C LEU A 227 -1.05 -5.99 10.60
N TRP A 228 -1.31 -4.69 10.49
CA TRP A 228 -2.57 -4.18 9.95
C TRP A 228 -2.37 -3.38 8.68
N GLN A 229 -3.41 -3.36 7.83
CA GLN A 229 -3.51 -2.61 6.59
C GLN A 229 -4.89 -1.97 6.48
N ILE A 230 -4.94 -0.65 6.31
CA ILE A 230 -6.18 0.10 6.07
C ILE A 230 -6.39 0.26 4.57
N GLU A 231 -7.56 -0.12 4.05
CA GLU A 231 -7.82 -0.20 2.62
C GLU A 231 -8.63 1.00 2.14
N ASN A 232 -8.02 2.18 2.20
CA ASN A 232 -8.57 3.43 1.66
C ASN A 232 -7.57 4.14 0.76
N ASN A 233 -8.06 4.76 -0.32
CA ASN A 233 -7.26 5.52 -1.27
C ASN A 233 -7.17 7.02 -0.94
N GLY A 234 -7.39 7.38 0.31
CA GLY A 234 -7.33 8.76 0.80
C GLY A 234 -7.11 8.83 2.30
N SER A 235 -8.01 9.47 3.04
CA SER A 235 -7.87 9.69 4.48
C SER A 235 -8.10 8.42 5.30
N TRP A 236 -7.25 8.19 6.29
CA TRP A 236 -7.34 7.07 7.23
C TRP A 236 -6.67 7.42 8.56
N HIS A 237 -6.92 6.58 9.58
CA HIS A 237 -6.41 6.78 10.92
C HIS A 237 -6.16 5.45 11.63
N TRP A 238 -5.08 5.36 12.41
CA TRP A 238 -4.93 4.37 13.47
C TRP A 238 -4.28 4.98 14.70
N GLU A 239 -4.58 4.39 15.86
CA GLU A 239 -4.07 4.86 17.14
C GLU A 239 -3.79 3.70 18.10
N ILE A 240 -2.77 3.89 18.94
CA ILE A 240 -2.48 3.05 20.10
C ILE A 240 -2.50 3.95 21.34
N GLY A 241 -3.23 3.54 22.36
CA GLY A 241 -3.34 4.31 23.61
C GLY A 241 -3.66 3.45 24.82
N ASP A 242 -3.67 4.09 25.99
CA ASP A 242 -4.03 3.46 27.25
C ASP A 242 -5.54 3.41 27.44
N GLN A 243 -6.03 2.27 27.95
CA GLN A 243 -7.39 2.10 28.44
C GLN A 243 -7.44 1.09 29.58
N ASN A 244 -7.91 1.51 30.76
CA ASN A 244 -8.12 0.65 31.94
C ASN A 244 -6.94 -0.26 32.34
N GLY A 245 -5.72 0.21 32.14
CA GLY A 245 -4.51 -0.57 32.45
C GLY A 245 -4.05 -1.49 31.33
N HIS A 246 -4.74 -1.50 30.18
CA HIS A 246 -4.32 -2.15 28.94
C HIS A 246 -4.00 -1.14 27.85
N LEU A 247 -3.34 -1.61 26.79
CA LEU A 247 -3.22 -0.88 25.54
C LEU A 247 -4.23 -1.38 24.54
N TYR A 248 -4.73 -0.46 23.71
CA TYR A 248 -5.60 -0.79 22.59
C TYR A 248 -4.98 -0.34 21.26
N LEU A 249 -5.38 -0.97 20.18
CA LEU A 249 -5.20 -0.54 18.80
C LEU A 249 -6.57 -0.32 18.17
N ALA A 250 -6.79 0.89 17.65
CA ALA A 250 -7.96 1.21 16.82
C ALA A 250 -7.51 1.64 15.43
N ALA A 251 -8.20 1.18 14.38
CA ALA A 251 -7.95 1.54 13.01
C ALA A 251 -9.26 1.84 12.27
N SER A 252 -9.26 2.89 11.46
CA SER A 252 -10.46 3.40 10.79
C SER A 252 -10.15 4.08 9.45
N GLY A 253 -11.18 4.43 8.71
CA GLY A 253 -11.13 5.42 7.64
C GLY A 253 -11.03 6.85 8.20
N PRO A 254 -11.55 7.85 7.45
CA PRO A 254 -11.57 9.24 7.89
C PRO A 254 -12.43 9.45 9.14
N ASN A 255 -12.13 10.51 9.87
CA ASN A 255 -12.86 10.95 11.05
C ASN A 255 -12.86 12.48 11.17
N GLU A 256 -13.65 13.03 12.11
CA GLU A 256 -13.78 14.48 12.23
C GLU A 256 -12.48 15.18 12.62
N ILE A 257 -11.78 14.64 13.62
CA ILE A 257 -10.60 15.31 14.23
C ILE A 257 -9.43 15.41 13.22
N TYR A 258 -9.12 14.30 12.52
CA TYR A 258 -7.91 14.21 11.71
C TYR A 258 -8.14 14.43 10.21
N SER A 259 -9.40 14.34 9.74
CA SER A 259 -9.70 14.44 8.30
C SER A 259 -10.95 15.25 7.99
N HIS A 260 -11.48 16.01 8.97
CA HIS A 260 -12.66 16.85 8.80
C HIS A 260 -13.86 16.07 8.20
N TRP A 261 -14.01 14.80 8.62
CA TRP A 261 -15.06 13.93 8.11
C TRP A 261 -16.16 13.74 9.13
N PHE A 262 -17.37 14.05 8.74
CA PHE A 262 -18.59 13.57 9.38
C PHE A 262 -19.65 13.27 8.32
N LYS A 263 -20.62 12.43 8.68
CA LYS A 263 -21.72 12.03 7.81
C LYS A 263 -23.06 12.20 8.51
N ASN A 264 -24.01 12.93 7.91
CA ASN A 264 -25.38 13.02 8.38
C ASN A 264 -26.16 11.77 7.94
N LEU A 265 -26.42 10.87 8.86
CA LEU A 265 -27.26 9.70 8.63
C LEU A 265 -28.72 10.06 8.91
N LYS A 266 -29.51 10.28 7.87
CA LYS A 266 -30.95 10.46 7.97
C LYS A 266 -31.61 9.14 8.37
N PRO A 267 -32.89 9.14 8.83
CA PRO A 267 -33.64 7.92 9.05
C PRO A 267 -33.58 6.97 7.84
N GLY A 268 -33.13 5.75 8.06
CA GLY A 268 -32.95 4.72 7.01
C GLY A 268 -31.62 4.77 6.24
N ASP A 269 -30.79 5.78 6.46
CA ASP A 269 -29.46 5.85 5.80
C ASP A 269 -28.49 4.84 6.41
N THR A 270 -27.56 4.39 5.55
CA THR A 270 -26.47 3.49 5.93
C THR A 270 -25.11 4.06 5.54
N PHE A 271 -24.08 3.71 6.32
CA PHE A 271 -22.69 4.01 6.01
C PHE A 271 -21.83 2.77 6.20
N THR A 272 -21.01 2.43 5.21
CA THR A 272 -20.02 1.35 5.30
C THR A 272 -18.64 1.93 5.60
N SER A 273 -18.00 1.44 6.66
CA SER A 273 -16.64 1.88 7.03
C SER A 273 -15.59 1.43 6.01
N VAL A 274 -14.41 2.05 6.07
CA VAL A 274 -13.24 1.60 5.30
C VAL A 274 -12.76 0.26 5.87
N PRO A 275 -12.47 -0.75 5.05
CA PRO A 275 -12.00 -2.04 5.56
C PRO A 275 -10.58 -1.97 6.14
N VAL A 276 -10.33 -2.83 7.13
CA VAL A 276 -9.00 -3.03 7.75
C VAL A 276 -8.70 -4.52 7.79
N ALA A 277 -7.57 -4.92 7.22
CA ALA A 277 -7.07 -6.29 7.31
C ALA A 277 -6.03 -6.38 8.44
N VAL A 278 -6.13 -7.41 9.29
CA VAL A 278 -5.21 -7.65 10.41
C VAL A 278 -4.69 -9.07 10.35
N SER A 279 -3.37 -9.22 10.26
CA SER A 279 -2.67 -10.50 10.29
C SER A 279 -1.95 -10.68 11.63
N LEU A 280 -2.03 -11.89 12.20
CA LEU A 280 -1.26 -12.28 13.38
C LEU A 280 -0.20 -13.33 13.04
N THR A 281 0.96 -13.21 13.67
CA THR A 281 2.09 -14.13 13.53
C THR A 281 2.69 -14.48 14.87
N ASP A 282 3.35 -15.63 14.95
CA ASP A 282 4.30 -16.04 16.00
C ASP A 282 5.69 -16.38 15.44
N GLN A 283 5.95 -15.93 14.19
CA GLN A 283 7.20 -16.19 13.45
C GLN A 283 7.86 -14.90 12.94
N GLY A 284 7.44 -13.73 13.44
CA GLY A 284 8.06 -12.45 13.15
C GLY A 284 7.52 -11.74 11.90
N PHE A 285 8.19 -10.65 11.54
CA PHE A 285 7.73 -9.70 10.52
C PHE A 285 7.59 -10.32 9.12
N ASP A 286 8.56 -11.13 8.70
CA ASP A 286 8.58 -11.72 7.35
C ASP A 286 7.38 -12.66 7.14
N ASP A 287 6.99 -13.43 8.16
CA ASP A 287 5.79 -14.29 8.10
C ASP A 287 4.50 -13.47 8.04
N ALA A 288 4.40 -12.40 8.84
CA ALA A 288 3.25 -11.49 8.79
C ALA A 288 3.09 -10.85 7.41
N VAL A 289 4.19 -10.37 6.79
CA VAL A 289 4.19 -9.82 5.43
C VAL A 289 3.92 -10.90 4.40
N GLY A 290 4.45 -12.11 4.57
CA GLY A 290 4.17 -13.26 3.71
C GLY A 290 2.68 -13.62 3.69
N THR A 291 2.03 -13.62 4.86
CA THR A 291 0.58 -13.81 5.00
C THR A 291 -0.20 -12.67 4.35
N MET A 292 0.20 -11.42 4.58
CA MET A 292 -0.41 -10.24 3.94
C MET A 292 -0.24 -10.28 2.42
N THR A 293 0.91 -10.72 1.90
CA THR A 293 1.17 -10.87 0.46
C THR A 293 0.20 -11.87 -0.19
N LYS A 294 -0.01 -13.03 0.45
CA LYS A 294 -0.99 -14.02 -0.02
C LYS A 294 -2.42 -13.47 0.00
N TYR A 295 -2.80 -12.77 1.06
CA TYR A 295 -4.09 -12.09 1.18
C TYR A 295 -4.29 -11.06 0.07
N ARG A 296 -3.31 -10.19 -0.19
CA ARG A 296 -3.33 -9.17 -1.24
C ARG A 296 -3.57 -9.77 -2.63
N ARG A 297 -3.02 -10.95 -2.90
CA ARG A 297 -3.26 -11.72 -4.15
C ARG A 297 -4.71 -12.20 -4.27
N ILE A 298 -5.37 -12.54 -3.15
CA ILE A 298 -6.77 -12.97 -3.14
C ILE A 298 -7.73 -11.81 -3.42
N ILE A 299 -7.50 -10.65 -2.80
CA ILE A 299 -8.40 -9.50 -2.94
C ILE A 299 -8.18 -8.69 -4.22
N ARG A 300 -7.06 -8.91 -4.89
CA ARG A 300 -6.71 -8.24 -6.13
C ARG A 300 -7.56 -8.74 -7.29
N ARG A 301 -7.98 -7.83 -8.18
CA ARG A 301 -8.63 -8.17 -9.45
C ARG A 301 -7.73 -9.11 -10.26
N PRO A 302 -8.24 -10.26 -10.73
CA PRO A 302 -7.51 -11.12 -11.66
C PRO A 302 -7.20 -10.37 -12.97
N ASN A 303 -5.96 -10.45 -13.44
CA ASN A 303 -5.55 -9.84 -14.70
C ASN A 303 -4.34 -10.58 -15.30
N ALA A 304 -4.26 -10.59 -16.63
CA ALA A 304 -3.20 -11.29 -17.38
C ALA A 304 -1.81 -10.66 -17.17
N ASP A 305 -1.74 -9.39 -16.83
CA ASP A 305 -0.48 -8.68 -16.63
C ASP A 305 0.27 -9.17 -15.38
N ASN A 306 -0.43 -9.36 -14.26
CA ASN A 306 0.17 -9.95 -13.05
C ASN A 306 0.52 -11.44 -13.19
N GLU A 307 0.03 -12.11 -14.25
CA GLU A 307 0.44 -13.47 -14.59
C GLU A 307 1.70 -13.51 -15.46
N SER A 308 1.87 -12.52 -16.35
CA SER A 308 2.94 -12.47 -17.35
C SER A 308 4.14 -11.62 -16.93
N LEU A 309 3.94 -10.64 -16.04
CA LEU A 309 4.96 -9.69 -15.58
C LEU A 309 5.81 -9.11 -16.73
N LYS A 310 5.13 -8.56 -17.72
CA LYS A 310 5.80 -7.97 -18.89
C LYS A 310 6.70 -6.81 -18.50
N ILE A 311 7.85 -6.70 -19.18
CA ILE A 311 8.87 -5.67 -18.96
C ILE A 311 8.40 -4.37 -19.60
N ILE A 312 8.45 -3.28 -18.82
CA ILE A 312 8.04 -1.95 -19.26
C ILE A 312 9.31 -1.17 -19.65
N PHE A 313 9.27 -0.45 -20.78
CA PHE A 313 10.13 0.69 -21.02
C PHE A 313 9.31 1.97 -20.89
N ASN A 314 9.89 2.98 -20.25
CA ASN A 314 9.29 4.30 -20.10
C ASN A 314 10.36 5.37 -20.35
N ASP A 315 10.02 6.41 -21.10
CA ASP A 315 10.94 7.43 -21.60
C ASP A 315 11.24 8.56 -20.62
N TYR A 316 10.73 8.50 -19.37
CA TYR A 316 10.86 9.64 -18.43
C TYR A 316 12.16 9.65 -17.63
N MET A 317 12.37 8.64 -16.76
CA MET A 317 13.38 8.69 -15.71
C MET A 317 14.81 8.57 -16.24
N ASN A 318 15.65 9.57 -15.96
CA ASN A 318 17.00 9.67 -16.52
C ASN A 318 17.04 9.48 -18.06
N CYS A 319 15.98 9.92 -18.72
CA CYS A 319 15.77 9.84 -20.16
C CYS A 319 15.25 11.19 -20.69
N LEU A 320 13.98 11.30 -21.11
CA LEU A 320 13.46 12.52 -21.73
C LEU A 320 12.83 13.55 -20.77
N TRP A 321 12.59 13.18 -19.52
CA TRP A 321 12.11 14.09 -18.46
C TRP A 321 10.86 14.92 -18.81
N GLY A 322 9.89 14.31 -19.54
CA GLY A 322 8.66 14.99 -19.95
C GLY A 322 8.82 15.88 -21.21
N HIS A 323 9.84 15.62 -21.99
CA HIS A 323 10.07 16.29 -23.26
C HIS A 323 10.10 15.33 -24.46
N PRO A 324 9.15 14.37 -24.60
CA PRO A 324 9.15 13.42 -25.69
C PRO A 324 8.92 14.14 -27.03
N THR A 325 9.63 13.69 -28.07
CA THR A 325 9.40 14.09 -29.46
C THR A 325 9.47 12.87 -30.37
N ALA A 326 8.77 12.89 -31.50
CA ALA A 326 8.81 11.78 -32.48
C ALA A 326 10.24 11.38 -32.85
N ALA A 327 11.14 12.35 -32.99
CA ALA A 327 12.54 12.11 -33.41
C ALA A 327 13.35 11.37 -32.32
N GLU A 328 13.07 11.64 -31.05
CA GLU A 328 13.75 11.02 -29.92
C GLU A 328 13.16 9.64 -29.59
N GLU A 329 11.87 9.43 -29.84
CA GLU A 329 11.20 8.17 -29.56
C GLU A 329 11.66 7.01 -30.45
N PHE A 330 11.85 7.22 -31.73
CA PHE A 330 12.24 6.13 -32.66
C PHE A 330 13.47 5.35 -32.21
N PRO A 331 14.62 5.98 -31.90
CA PRO A 331 15.80 5.25 -31.45
C PRO A 331 15.62 4.58 -30.08
N LEU A 332 14.82 5.15 -29.17
CA LEU A 332 14.50 4.54 -27.88
C LEU A 332 13.62 3.30 -28.05
N ILE A 333 12.62 3.34 -28.95
CA ILE A 333 11.76 2.20 -29.27
C ILE A 333 12.59 1.04 -29.83
N ASP A 334 13.54 1.34 -30.75
CA ASP A 334 14.43 0.32 -31.32
C ASP A 334 15.31 -0.32 -30.25
N ALA A 335 15.92 0.48 -29.38
CA ALA A 335 16.78 -0.01 -28.30
C ALA A 335 15.99 -0.80 -27.25
N ALA A 336 14.80 -0.36 -26.89
CA ALA A 336 13.92 -1.07 -25.94
C ALA A 336 13.47 -2.44 -26.49
N ALA A 337 13.11 -2.50 -27.77
CA ALA A 337 12.74 -3.75 -28.44
C ALA A 337 13.92 -4.72 -28.52
N GLU A 338 15.14 -4.24 -28.90
CA GLU A 338 16.37 -5.04 -28.95
C GLU A 338 16.76 -5.58 -27.57
N ALA A 339 16.60 -4.79 -26.50
CA ALA A 339 16.82 -5.23 -25.12
C ALA A 339 15.79 -6.27 -24.69
N GLY A 340 14.58 -6.28 -25.27
CA GLY A 340 13.53 -7.26 -24.99
C GLY A 340 12.41 -6.75 -24.09
N CYS A 341 12.17 -5.43 -24.04
CA CYS A 341 11.00 -4.83 -23.42
C CYS A 341 9.70 -5.24 -24.13
N GLU A 342 8.59 -5.22 -23.42
CA GLU A 342 7.29 -5.74 -23.89
C GLU A 342 6.19 -4.67 -23.90
N TYR A 343 6.34 -3.62 -23.07
CA TYR A 343 5.58 -2.36 -23.12
C TYR A 343 6.52 -1.21 -23.44
N PHE A 344 6.02 -0.19 -24.11
CA PHE A 344 6.71 1.09 -24.29
C PHE A 344 5.76 2.23 -23.96
N CYS A 345 6.06 2.99 -22.91
CA CYS A 345 5.26 4.10 -22.40
C CYS A 345 5.88 5.44 -22.78
N ILE A 346 5.15 6.26 -23.53
CA ILE A 346 5.43 7.68 -23.74
C ILE A 346 4.91 8.41 -22.51
N ASP A 347 5.80 8.94 -21.68
CA ASP A 347 5.46 9.56 -20.40
C ASP A 347 4.95 11.00 -20.58
N ALA A 348 4.90 11.79 -19.51
CA ALA A 348 4.39 13.16 -19.50
C ALA A 348 4.95 14.04 -20.62
N GLY A 349 4.15 14.99 -21.09
CA GLY A 349 4.56 15.98 -22.10
C GLY A 349 4.09 15.71 -23.53
N TRP A 350 3.63 14.52 -23.87
CA TRP A 350 3.17 14.17 -25.22
C TRP A 350 2.01 15.05 -25.71
N TYR A 351 1.24 15.66 -24.80
CA TYR A 351 0.05 16.50 -25.05
C TYR A 351 0.36 18.01 -25.06
N ALA A 352 1.56 18.44 -24.64
CA ALA A 352 1.88 19.84 -24.39
C ALA A 352 2.90 20.40 -25.39
N ASP A 353 2.64 21.60 -25.94
CA ASP A 353 3.57 22.28 -26.83
C ASP A 353 4.76 22.94 -26.10
N GLY A 354 4.58 23.24 -24.80
CA GLY A 354 5.55 23.85 -23.91
C GLY A 354 5.80 23.03 -22.65
N ASP A 355 5.75 23.68 -21.49
CA ASP A 355 5.77 22.98 -20.21
C ASP A 355 4.51 22.11 -20.08
N TRP A 356 4.71 20.87 -19.67
CA TRP A 356 3.63 19.89 -19.59
C TRP A 356 2.81 20.03 -18.28
N TRP A 357 3.38 20.66 -17.24
CA TRP A 357 2.85 20.60 -15.89
C TRP A 357 1.43 21.18 -15.74
N ASP A 358 1.18 22.36 -16.28
CA ASP A 358 -0.08 23.08 -16.12
C ASP A 358 -1.02 23.01 -17.34
N ALA A 359 -0.61 22.20 -18.34
CA ALA A 359 -1.37 21.96 -19.59
C ALA A 359 -2.20 20.66 -19.56
N VAL A 360 -2.17 19.90 -18.47
CA VAL A 360 -2.93 18.63 -18.33
C VAL A 360 -4.44 18.88 -18.44
N GLY A 361 -5.17 17.98 -19.15
CA GLY A 361 -6.64 18.02 -19.20
C GLY A 361 -7.24 17.70 -20.58
N ASP A 362 -6.74 18.19 -21.69
CA ASP A 362 -7.34 17.90 -23.02
C ASP A 362 -6.94 16.52 -23.57
N TRP A 363 -5.75 16.06 -23.23
CA TRP A 363 -5.21 14.75 -23.57
C TRP A 363 -5.20 14.46 -25.08
N ARG A 364 -4.86 15.49 -25.87
CA ARG A 364 -4.61 15.40 -27.31
C ARG A 364 -3.13 15.63 -27.56
N GLU A 365 -2.60 14.97 -28.58
CA GLU A 365 -1.18 15.08 -28.89
C GLU A 365 -0.75 16.51 -29.29
N SER A 366 0.43 16.93 -28.87
CA SER A 366 1.11 18.11 -29.36
C SER A 366 1.55 17.89 -30.82
N LYS A 367 1.04 18.69 -31.73
CA LYS A 367 1.46 18.65 -33.14
C LYS A 367 2.89 19.17 -33.34
N LYS A 368 3.42 19.93 -32.38
CA LYS A 368 4.82 20.37 -32.40
C LYS A 368 5.76 19.21 -32.09
N ARG A 369 5.41 18.37 -31.12
CA ARG A 369 6.21 17.22 -30.69
C ARG A 369 6.01 16.00 -31.61
N PHE A 370 4.78 15.79 -32.04
CA PHE A 370 4.34 14.69 -32.91
C PHE A 370 3.62 15.21 -34.16
N PRO A 371 4.36 15.72 -35.17
CA PRO A 371 3.77 16.36 -36.36
C PRO A 371 2.79 15.44 -37.11
N ASN A 372 3.07 14.14 -37.16
CA ASN A 372 2.25 13.13 -37.82
C ASN A 372 1.24 12.47 -36.88
N GLY A 373 1.15 12.94 -35.60
CA GLY A 373 0.33 12.39 -34.56
C GLY A 373 1.00 11.27 -33.73
N VAL A 374 0.54 11.09 -32.52
CA VAL A 374 1.02 10.01 -31.59
C VAL A 374 0.73 8.63 -32.20
N ARG A 375 -0.27 8.50 -33.08
CA ARG A 375 -0.59 7.24 -33.75
C ARG A 375 0.58 6.67 -34.55
N GLU A 376 1.40 7.51 -35.18
CA GLU A 376 2.61 7.08 -35.90
C GLU A 376 3.55 6.33 -34.94
N ILE A 377 3.78 6.89 -33.74
CA ILE A 377 4.67 6.31 -32.75
C ILE A 377 4.10 5.01 -32.15
N THR A 378 2.81 5.00 -31.83
CA THR A 378 2.18 3.79 -31.27
C THR A 378 2.10 2.66 -32.30
N ASP A 379 1.93 2.96 -33.58
CA ASP A 379 2.03 1.97 -34.67
C ASP A 379 3.47 1.44 -34.82
N TYR A 380 4.47 2.33 -34.65
CA TYR A 380 5.87 1.92 -34.69
C TYR A 380 6.22 1.00 -33.51
N ILE A 381 5.78 1.34 -32.29
CA ILE A 381 5.94 0.48 -31.10
C ILE A 381 5.36 -0.91 -31.38
N ARG A 382 4.14 -1.00 -31.93
CA ARG A 382 3.51 -2.28 -32.27
C ARG A 382 4.29 -3.04 -33.36
N SER A 383 4.85 -2.34 -34.33
CA SER A 383 5.68 -2.95 -35.40
C SER A 383 6.92 -3.64 -34.83
N LYS A 384 7.40 -3.21 -33.65
CA LYS A 384 8.51 -3.82 -32.92
C LYS A 384 8.06 -4.93 -31.95
N GLY A 385 6.78 -5.27 -31.90
CA GLY A 385 6.22 -6.32 -31.04
C GLY A 385 5.91 -5.89 -29.62
N MET A 386 6.01 -4.62 -29.28
CA MET A 386 5.68 -4.06 -27.97
C MET A 386 4.23 -3.51 -27.92
N ILE A 387 3.68 -3.42 -26.72
CA ILE A 387 2.39 -2.79 -26.45
C ILE A 387 2.61 -1.31 -26.15
N PRO A 388 1.99 -0.37 -26.91
CA PRO A 388 2.15 1.05 -26.65
C PRO A 388 1.40 1.51 -25.42
N GLY A 389 2.02 2.41 -24.67
CA GLY A 389 1.47 3.06 -23.50
C GLY A 389 1.63 4.58 -23.52
N VAL A 390 0.82 5.25 -22.69
CA VAL A 390 0.92 6.70 -22.45
C VAL A 390 0.71 7.03 -20.98
N TRP A 391 1.27 8.15 -20.56
CA TRP A 391 1.04 8.75 -19.26
C TRP A 391 -0.23 9.58 -19.25
N LEU A 392 -0.98 9.53 -18.15
CA LEU A 392 -2.17 10.33 -17.89
C LEU A 392 -2.22 10.81 -16.44
N GLU A 393 -3.00 11.87 -16.21
CA GLU A 393 -3.39 12.37 -14.89
C GLU A 393 -4.86 12.83 -14.93
N LEU A 394 -5.80 11.86 -14.90
CA LEU A 394 -7.23 12.12 -15.16
C LEU A 394 -8.03 12.69 -13.99
N GLU A 395 -7.44 12.79 -12.80
CA GLU A 395 -8.11 13.37 -11.64
C GLU A 395 -7.89 14.88 -11.51
N VAL A 396 -7.11 15.47 -12.41
CA VAL A 396 -6.78 16.90 -12.36
C VAL A 396 -6.96 17.58 -13.70
N MET A 397 -7.05 18.93 -13.67
CA MET A 397 -7.04 19.78 -14.85
C MET A 397 -6.15 21.00 -14.57
N GLY A 398 -5.19 21.24 -15.47
CA GLY A 398 -4.26 22.36 -15.38
C GLY A 398 -4.95 23.70 -15.58
N ILE A 399 -4.44 24.75 -14.93
CA ILE A 399 -5.01 26.09 -15.05
C ILE A 399 -4.90 26.68 -16.45
N ASN A 400 -3.90 26.22 -17.23
CA ASN A 400 -3.67 26.64 -18.61
C ASN A 400 -4.31 25.70 -19.64
N CYS A 401 -5.02 24.65 -19.19
CA CYS A 401 -5.87 23.85 -20.05
C CYS A 401 -7.09 24.66 -20.49
N HIS A 402 -7.33 24.73 -21.80
CA HIS A 402 -8.46 25.46 -22.35
C HIS A 402 -9.80 25.04 -21.77
N MET A 403 -10.01 23.73 -21.59
CA MET A 403 -11.22 23.16 -20.98
C MET A 403 -11.49 23.69 -19.58
N ALA A 404 -10.46 24.01 -18.79
CA ALA A 404 -10.67 24.52 -17.42
C ALA A 404 -11.46 25.83 -17.37
N GLN A 405 -11.45 26.61 -18.46
CA GLN A 405 -12.22 27.85 -18.58
C GLN A 405 -13.65 27.64 -19.10
N GLU A 406 -13.93 26.50 -19.72
CA GLU A 406 -15.19 26.20 -20.38
C GLU A 406 -16.12 25.35 -19.54
N VAL A 407 -15.56 24.45 -18.69
CA VAL A 407 -16.38 23.55 -17.86
C VAL A 407 -16.89 24.23 -16.59
N PRO A 408 -18.10 23.83 -16.08
CA PRO A 408 -18.67 24.40 -14.88
C PRO A 408 -17.82 24.16 -13.61
N ASP A 409 -18.02 25.01 -12.59
CA ASP A 409 -17.31 24.90 -11.33
C ASP A 409 -17.57 23.60 -10.57
N ASP A 410 -18.73 22.96 -10.76
CA ASP A 410 -19.10 21.70 -10.13
C ASP A 410 -18.37 20.46 -10.71
N TRP A 411 -17.55 20.65 -11.75
CA TRP A 411 -16.59 19.64 -12.17
C TRP A 411 -15.43 19.50 -11.19
N PHE A 412 -15.19 20.54 -10.38
CA PHE A 412 -14.04 20.63 -9.50
C PHE A 412 -14.40 20.49 -8.04
N PHE A 413 -13.43 20.10 -7.23
CA PHE A 413 -13.55 20.29 -5.80
C PHE A 413 -13.71 21.77 -5.48
N MET A 414 -14.69 22.07 -4.62
CA MET A 414 -14.97 23.42 -4.15
C MET A 414 -14.80 23.49 -2.64
N ARG A 415 -14.26 24.60 -2.16
CA ARG A 415 -14.27 24.97 -0.74
C ARG A 415 -14.58 26.47 -0.58
N HIS A 416 -15.60 26.76 0.23
CA HIS A 416 -16.04 28.13 0.46
C HIS A 416 -16.32 28.90 -0.84
N GLY A 417 -16.88 28.23 -1.84
CA GLY A 417 -17.23 28.80 -3.13
C GLY A 417 -16.06 29.05 -4.09
N LYS A 418 -14.90 28.41 -3.84
CA LYS A 418 -13.71 28.50 -4.71
C LYS A 418 -13.25 27.11 -5.13
N ARG A 419 -12.77 26.98 -6.38
CA ARG A 419 -12.14 25.74 -6.86
C ARG A 419 -10.91 25.40 -5.99
N VAL A 420 -10.81 24.17 -5.59
CA VAL A 420 -9.61 23.67 -4.90
C VAL A 420 -8.46 23.61 -5.89
N TYR A 421 -7.38 24.25 -5.52
CA TYR A 421 -6.23 24.49 -6.36
C TYR A 421 -4.95 24.12 -5.62
N ASP A 422 -4.09 23.36 -6.28
CA ASP A 422 -2.75 23.06 -5.80
C ASP A 422 -1.78 22.96 -6.99
N ARG A 423 -0.60 23.60 -6.87
CA ARG A 423 0.50 23.50 -7.83
C ARG A 423 0.06 23.70 -9.30
N SER A 424 -0.72 24.75 -9.59
CA SER A 424 -1.24 25.08 -10.94
C SER A 424 -2.25 24.09 -11.52
N ARG A 425 -2.95 23.31 -10.68
CA ARG A 425 -3.95 22.32 -11.09
C ARG A 425 -5.16 22.35 -10.20
N TYR A 426 -6.33 22.12 -10.78
CA TYR A 426 -7.60 21.93 -10.11
C TYR A 426 -7.87 20.42 -9.92
N GLN A 427 -8.46 20.05 -8.78
CA GLN A 427 -8.96 18.70 -8.53
C GLN A 427 -10.31 18.51 -9.19
N LEU A 428 -10.45 17.51 -10.06
CA LEU A 428 -11.72 17.07 -10.64
C LEU A 428 -12.52 16.23 -9.65
N ASP A 429 -13.85 16.37 -9.66
CA ASP A 429 -14.75 15.65 -8.77
C ASP A 429 -15.44 14.46 -9.47
N TYR A 430 -14.96 13.25 -9.20
CA TYR A 430 -15.54 12.03 -9.78
C TYR A 430 -16.96 11.68 -9.28
N ARG A 431 -17.49 12.40 -8.30
CA ARG A 431 -18.92 12.31 -7.96
C ARG A 431 -19.79 12.88 -9.07
N ASN A 432 -19.30 13.87 -9.82
CA ASN A 432 -19.97 14.44 -10.98
C ASN A 432 -19.98 13.44 -12.16
N PRO A 433 -21.16 13.09 -12.72
CA PRO A 433 -21.23 12.15 -13.84
C PRO A 433 -20.61 12.68 -15.13
N GLU A 434 -20.56 14.00 -15.35
CA GLU A 434 -19.94 14.60 -16.52
C GLU A 434 -18.41 14.48 -16.50
N VAL A 435 -17.80 14.59 -15.31
CA VAL A 435 -16.35 14.32 -15.11
C VAL A 435 -16.03 12.88 -15.47
N ARG A 436 -16.86 11.92 -15.03
CA ARG A 436 -16.67 10.51 -15.40
C ARG A 436 -16.87 10.28 -16.89
N ALA A 437 -17.86 10.92 -17.52
CA ALA A 437 -18.07 10.83 -18.98
C ALA A 437 -16.88 11.42 -19.78
N TYR A 438 -16.33 12.54 -19.32
CA TYR A 438 -15.09 13.09 -19.84
C TYR A 438 -13.94 12.11 -19.74
N ALA A 439 -13.69 11.55 -18.55
CA ALA A 439 -12.62 10.57 -18.33
C ALA A 439 -12.80 9.31 -19.21
N ASP A 440 -14.03 8.83 -19.37
CA ASP A 440 -14.37 7.73 -20.28
C ASP A 440 -14.03 8.08 -21.75
N SER A 441 -14.33 9.30 -22.16
CA SER A 441 -14.04 9.75 -23.54
C SER A 441 -12.53 9.79 -23.83
N VAL A 442 -11.71 10.15 -22.82
CA VAL A 442 -10.26 10.13 -22.94
C VAL A 442 -9.75 8.69 -23.07
N ILE A 443 -10.15 7.79 -22.16
CA ILE A 443 -9.76 6.37 -22.22
C ILE A 443 -10.16 5.74 -23.55
N ASP A 444 -11.40 5.99 -24.02
CA ASP A 444 -11.92 5.46 -25.27
C ASP A 444 -11.09 5.95 -26.47
N ARG A 445 -10.73 7.24 -26.50
CA ARG A 445 -9.88 7.82 -27.55
C ARG A 445 -8.49 7.18 -27.58
N LEU A 446 -7.83 7.06 -26.43
CA LEU A 446 -6.49 6.48 -26.35
C LEU A 446 -6.48 5.03 -26.84
N ILE A 447 -7.48 4.25 -26.52
CA ILE A 447 -7.56 2.86 -26.96
C ILE A 447 -7.96 2.76 -28.43
N LYS A 448 -9.03 3.46 -28.85
CA LYS A 448 -9.62 3.30 -30.18
C LYS A 448 -8.86 4.05 -31.27
N GLU A 449 -8.42 5.28 -30.98
CA GLU A 449 -7.76 6.12 -31.95
C GLU A 449 -6.23 5.96 -31.95
N TYR A 450 -5.61 5.89 -30.73
CA TYR A 450 -4.16 5.76 -30.62
C TYR A 450 -3.69 4.30 -30.46
N GLY A 451 -4.60 3.36 -30.15
CA GLY A 451 -4.30 1.96 -30.00
C GLY A 451 -3.45 1.64 -28.77
N VAL A 452 -3.63 2.41 -27.71
CA VAL A 452 -2.93 2.25 -26.43
C VAL A 452 -3.45 1.01 -25.70
N GLY A 453 -2.54 0.21 -25.15
CA GLY A 453 -2.86 -0.95 -24.31
C GLY A 453 -2.30 -0.87 -22.89
N TYR A 454 -1.53 0.19 -22.59
CA TYR A 454 -0.94 0.46 -21.30
C TYR A 454 -1.10 1.94 -20.92
N ILE A 455 -1.46 2.24 -19.67
CA ILE A 455 -1.59 3.61 -19.17
C ILE A 455 -0.83 3.71 -17.85
N LYS A 456 0.07 4.69 -17.74
CA LYS A 456 0.59 5.13 -16.45
C LYS A 456 -0.31 6.25 -15.94
N MET A 457 -1.16 5.93 -14.95
CA MET A 457 -2.10 6.86 -14.34
C MET A 457 -1.46 7.51 -13.12
N ASP A 458 -1.10 8.78 -13.27
CA ASP A 458 -0.42 9.55 -12.24
C ASP A 458 -1.37 10.47 -11.47
N TYR A 459 -0.89 11.02 -10.37
CA TYR A 459 -1.59 12.00 -9.54
C TYR A 459 -0.60 12.82 -8.70
N ASN A 460 -0.51 14.13 -8.93
CA ASN A 460 0.61 14.95 -8.47
C ASN A 460 0.21 16.20 -7.69
N ILE A 461 -0.98 16.25 -7.11
CA ILE A 461 -1.45 17.36 -6.27
C ILE A 461 -1.99 16.89 -4.92
N GLU A 462 -2.09 17.80 -3.96
CA GLU A 462 -2.74 17.56 -2.67
C GLU A 462 -3.93 18.51 -2.47
N PRO A 463 -5.18 18.02 -2.60
CA PRO A 463 -6.37 18.84 -2.46
C PRO A 463 -6.71 19.16 -0.99
N GLY A 464 -5.92 18.67 -0.04
CA GLY A 464 -6.12 18.86 1.39
C GLY A 464 -7.34 18.09 1.92
N ILE A 465 -8.18 18.75 2.72
CA ILE A 465 -9.30 18.09 3.41
C ILE A 465 -10.46 17.67 2.50
N GLY A 466 -10.48 18.08 1.22
CA GLY A 466 -11.50 17.66 0.27
C GLY A 466 -12.39 18.80 -0.24
N THR A 467 -13.68 18.55 -0.41
CA THR A 467 -14.66 19.47 -0.99
C THR A 467 -15.94 19.55 -0.15
N ASP A 468 -16.46 20.77 0.06
CA ASP A 468 -17.72 21.01 0.74
C ASP A 468 -18.93 21.05 -0.22
N LEU A 469 -18.70 20.98 -1.53
CA LEU A 469 -19.76 21.00 -2.53
C LEU A 469 -20.58 19.71 -2.48
N HIS A 470 -21.88 19.81 -2.26
CA HIS A 470 -22.80 18.66 -2.20
C HIS A 470 -22.32 17.52 -1.28
N ALA A 471 -21.77 17.88 -0.12
CA ALA A 471 -21.27 16.97 0.89
C ALA A 471 -21.67 17.42 2.30
N ASP A 472 -21.73 16.49 3.25
CA ASP A 472 -22.02 16.81 4.64
C ASP A 472 -20.83 17.52 5.30
N SER A 473 -19.63 17.16 4.90
CA SER A 473 -18.37 17.76 5.33
C SER A 473 -17.32 17.69 4.21
N ALA A 474 -16.22 18.42 4.34
CA ALA A 474 -15.16 18.37 3.34
C ALA A 474 -14.57 16.95 3.22
N GLY A 475 -14.37 16.26 4.34
CA GLY A 475 -13.94 14.88 4.37
C GLY A 475 -14.95 13.88 3.77
N ASP A 476 -16.26 14.14 3.91
CA ASP A 476 -17.31 13.33 3.25
C ASP A 476 -17.26 13.50 1.73
N GLY A 477 -17.04 14.73 1.25
CA GLY A 477 -16.83 14.99 -0.16
C GLY A 477 -15.63 14.25 -0.72
N MET A 478 -14.51 14.24 0.03
CA MET A 478 -13.31 13.49 -0.31
C MET A 478 -13.57 11.98 -0.41
N LEU A 479 -14.07 11.36 0.67
CA LEU A 479 -14.34 9.92 0.71
C LEU A 479 -15.31 9.49 -0.39
N SER A 480 -16.33 10.30 -0.67
CA SER A 480 -17.32 10.04 -1.70
C SER A 480 -16.71 10.13 -3.11
N HIS A 481 -15.80 11.07 -3.35
CA HIS A 481 -15.01 11.15 -4.57
C HIS A 481 -14.09 9.92 -4.74
N GLU A 482 -13.35 9.56 -3.72
CA GLU A 482 -12.46 8.39 -3.70
C GLU A 482 -13.21 7.11 -4.09
N ARG A 483 -14.38 6.88 -3.50
CA ARG A 483 -15.26 5.75 -3.83
C ARG A 483 -15.82 5.82 -5.24
N ALA A 484 -16.19 7.01 -5.72
CA ALA A 484 -16.68 7.21 -7.07
C ALA A 484 -15.56 6.95 -8.11
N TYR A 485 -14.32 7.36 -7.83
CA TYR A 485 -13.15 7.07 -8.66
C TYR A 485 -12.90 5.56 -8.77
N LEU A 486 -12.86 4.85 -7.64
CA LEU A 486 -12.67 3.40 -7.65
C LEU A 486 -13.76 2.66 -8.43
N LYS A 487 -15.02 3.10 -8.29
CA LYS A 487 -16.16 2.55 -9.05
C LYS A 487 -16.05 2.83 -10.55
N TRP A 488 -15.59 4.04 -10.92
CA TRP A 488 -15.31 4.38 -12.31
C TRP A 488 -14.20 3.49 -12.88
N LEU A 489 -13.10 3.30 -12.14
CA LEU A 489 -11.98 2.47 -12.54
C LEU A 489 -12.41 0.99 -12.76
N GLU A 490 -13.26 0.45 -11.90
CA GLU A 490 -13.85 -0.89 -12.07
C GLU A 490 -14.67 -0.97 -13.38
N ALA A 491 -15.42 0.08 -13.71
CA ALA A 491 -16.18 0.15 -14.96
C ALA A 491 -15.25 0.22 -16.20
N VAL A 492 -14.13 0.92 -16.11
CA VAL A 492 -13.09 0.93 -17.16
C VAL A 492 -12.53 -0.46 -17.38
N PHE A 493 -12.12 -1.19 -16.34
CA PHE A 493 -11.61 -2.54 -16.46
C PHE A 493 -12.65 -3.56 -16.94
N LYS A 494 -13.93 -3.35 -16.62
CA LYS A 494 -15.01 -4.17 -17.17
C LYS A 494 -15.19 -3.94 -18.69
N ARG A 495 -15.02 -2.71 -19.15
CA ARG A 495 -15.12 -2.32 -20.56
C ARG A 495 -13.88 -2.74 -21.37
N TYR A 496 -12.71 -2.65 -20.75
CA TYR A 496 -11.42 -2.97 -21.35
C TYR A 496 -10.62 -3.92 -20.45
N PRO A 497 -10.96 -5.21 -20.41
CA PRO A 497 -10.36 -6.17 -19.47
C PRO A 497 -8.85 -6.39 -19.68
N ASP A 498 -8.36 -6.20 -20.91
CA ASP A 498 -6.96 -6.36 -21.29
C ASP A 498 -6.13 -5.07 -21.09
N LEU A 499 -6.75 -3.95 -20.77
CA LEU A 499 -6.06 -2.69 -20.50
C LEU A 499 -5.24 -2.83 -19.21
N VAL A 500 -3.96 -2.50 -19.32
CA VAL A 500 -3.07 -2.41 -18.16
C VAL A 500 -2.99 -0.97 -17.69
N ILE A 501 -3.24 -0.75 -16.41
CA ILE A 501 -3.07 0.58 -15.80
C ILE A 501 -2.11 0.44 -14.63
N GLU A 502 -1.04 1.24 -14.67
CA GLU A 502 -0.10 1.46 -13.59
C GLU A 502 -0.61 2.59 -12.69
N ASN A 503 -0.67 2.36 -11.39
CA ASN A 503 -0.90 3.40 -10.39
C ASN A 503 0.40 4.15 -10.13
N CYS A 504 0.36 5.47 -10.22
CA CYS A 504 1.44 6.38 -9.87
C CYS A 504 0.87 7.57 -9.09
N SER A 505 1.65 8.13 -8.20
CA SER A 505 1.33 9.40 -7.53
C SER A 505 2.64 10.00 -7.04
N SER A 506 3.31 10.79 -7.91
CA SER A 506 4.69 11.20 -7.67
C SER A 506 5.53 10.02 -7.15
N GLY A 507 5.47 8.89 -7.86
CA GLY A 507 5.95 7.61 -7.36
C GLY A 507 4.94 6.93 -6.42
N GLY A 508 5.34 6.69 -5.18
CA GLY A 508 4.61 5.84 -4.22
C GLY A 508 3.72 6.55 -3.21
N LEU A 509 3.29 7.81 -3.45
CA LEU A 509 2.50 8.56 -2.45
C LEU A 509 1.02 8.12 -2.36
N ARG A 510 0.58 7.16 -3.20
CA ARG A 510 -0.76 6.53 -3.16
C ARG A 510 -0.65 5.01 -3.24
N MET A 511 0.13 4.45 -2.32
CA MET A 511 0.45 3.03 -2.23
C MET A 511 -0.47 2.34 -1.21
N ASP A 512 -1.72 2.06 -1.61
CA ASP A 512 -2.75 1.46 -0.77
C ASP A 512 -3.52 0.35 -1.49
N TYR A 513 -4.19 -0.53 -0.72
CA TYR A 513 -4.93 -1.66 -1.29
C TYR A 513 -6.38 -1.39 -1.67
N ALA A 514 -6.89 -0.17 -1.51
CA ALA A 514 -8.08 0.25 -2.23
C ALA A 514 -7.76 0.44 -3.73
N MET A 515 -6.62 1.07 -4.03
CA MET A 515 -6.11 1.22 -5.41
C MET A 515 -5.55 -0.09 -5.96
N LEU A 516 -4.62 -0.73 -5.24
CA LEU A 516 -3.86 -1.89 -5.73
C LEU A 516 -4.67 -3.18 -5.82
N SER A 517 -5.83 -3.25 -5.19
CA SER A 517 -6.78 -4.33 -5.47
C SER A 517 -7.38 -4.24 -6.88
N ARG A 518 -7.22 -3.13 -7.58
CA ARG A 518 -7.73 -2.88 -8.94
C ARG A 518 -6.61 -2.75 -9.97
N TYR A 519 -5.57 -2.00 -9.66
CA TYR A 519 -4.40 -1.81 -10.52
C TYR A 519 -3.50 -3.03 -10.53
N SER A 520 -2.89 -3.31 -11.68
CA SER A 520 -1.92 -4.40 -11.81
C SER A 520 -0.49 -4.03 -11.44
N ILE A 521 -0.16 -2.73 -11.46
CA ILE A 521 1.19 -2.21 -11.27
C ILE A 521 1.14 -0.97 -10.37
N GLN A 522 2.17 -0.79 -9.55
CA GLN A 522 2.45 0.40 -8.76
C GLN A 522 3.82 0.96 -9.09
N SER A 523 3.90 2.20 -9.52
CA SER A 523 5.14 2.98 -9.50
C SER A 523 5.55 3.21 -8.03
N THR A 524 6.73 2.75 -7.64
CA THR A 524 7.10 2.74 -6.21
C THR A 524 7.75 4.01 -5.73
N SER A 525 8.46 4.73 -6.61
CA SER A 525 9.18 5.95 -6.28
C SER A 525 9.64 6.71 -7.52
N ASP A 526 9.83 8.02 -7.38
CA ASP A 526 10.55 8.87 -8.34
C ASP A 526 12.03 9.02 -7.98
N GLN A 527 12.61 8.10 -7.22
CA GLN A 527 14.02 8.18 -6.83
C GLN A 527 14.93 8.08 -8.06
N ASP A 528 15.64 9.16 -8.38
CA ASP A 528 16.52 9.30 -9.54
C ASP A 528 17.98 8.93 -9.28
N ASN A 529 18.28 8.51 -8.04
CA ASN A 529 19.59 7.98 -7.67
C ASN A 529 19.49 6.47 -7.39
N TYR A 530 19.94 5.64 -8.31
CA TYR A 530 19.90 4.18 -8.23
C TYR A 530 20.52 3.58 -6.97
N ARG A 531 21.50 4.28 -6.36
CA ARG A 531 22.21 3.84 -5.14
C ARG A 531 21.33 3.93 -3.89
N TYR A 532 20.37 4.86 -3.86
CA TYR A 532 19.37 4.96 -2.80
C TYR A 532 18.11 4.15 -3.13
N TYR A 533 17.83 3.99 -4.42
CA TYR A 533 16.66 3.25 -4.85
C TYR A 533 16.68 1.77 -4.40
N CYS A 534 17.86 1.16 -4.20
CA CYS A 534 17.96 -0.21 -3.70
C CYS A 534 17.25 -0.42 -2.35
N THR A 535 17.23 0.60 -1.46
CA THR A 535 16.47 0.54 -0.19
C THR A 535 14.97 0.48 -0.43
N ILE A 536 14.46 1.33 -1.33
CA ILE A 536 13.02 1.32 -1.70
C ILE A 536 12.66 0.01 -2.38
N ALA A 537 13.49 -0.46 -3.31
CA ALA A 537 13.31 -1.73 -4.00
C ALA A 537 13.26 -2.92 -3.02
N ALA A 538 14.24 -2.99 -2.09
CA ALA A 538 14.30 -4.05 -1.10
C ALA A 538 13.09 -4.05 -0.16
N ASN A 539 12.57 -2.89 0.22
CA ASN A 539 11.49 -2.78 1.19
C ASN A 539 10.08 -2.79 0.55
N SER A 540 9.93 -2.43 -0.73
CA SER A 540 8.61 -2.28 -1.37
C SER A 540 7.72 -3.53 -1.26
N PRO A 541 8.24 -4.80 -1.27
CA PRO A 541 7.39 -5.96 -1.08
C PRO A 541 6.75 -6.09 0.30
N SER A 542 7.14 -5.28 1.27
CA SER A 542 6.41 -5.18 2.55
C SER A 542 5.08 -4.43 2.41
N ALA A 543 5.02 -3.47 1.47
CA ALA A 543 3.86 -2.62 1.24
C ALA A 543 2.91 -3.16 0.16
N LEU A 544 3.41 -3.91 -0.82
CA LEU A 544 2.65 -4.43 -1.96
C LEU A 544 3.20 -5.79 -2.40
N THR A 545 2.50 -6.45 -3.33
CA THR A 545 3.02 -7.73 -3.84
C THR A 545 4.23 -7.50 -4.77
N PRO A 546 5.21 -8.42 -4.79
CA PRO A 546 6.38 -8.29 -5.66
C PRO A 546 6.01 -8.04 -7.13
N GLU A 547 5.01 -8.75 -7.63
CA GLU A 547 4.55 -8.65 -9.02
C GLU A 547 3.81 -7.34 -9.35
N GLN A 548 3.42 -6.54 -8.36
CA GLN A 548 2.87 -5.18 -8.56
C GLN A 548 3.91 -4.07 -8.40
N SER A 549 5.06 -4.38 -7.81
CA SER A 549 6.08 -3.41 -7.40
C SER A 549 6.97 -3.00 -8.58
N ALA A 550 6.63 -1.92 -9.30
CA ALA A 550 7.44 -1.43 -10.40
C ALA A 550 8.63 -0.60 -9.87
N ILE A 551 9.82 -1.02 -10.26
CA ILE A 551 11.08 -0.39 -9.87
C ILE A 551 11.78 0.13 -11.13
N TRP A 552 12.11 1.41 -11.11
CA TRP A 552 12.89 2.03 -12.17
C TRP A 552 14.29 1.42 -12.25
N SER A 553 14.69 1.06 -13.47
CA SER A 553 16.04 0.70 -13.85
C SER A 553 16.47 1.58 -15.02
N TYR A 554 17.40 2.50 -14.76
CA TYR A 554 17.79 3.54 -15.70
C TYR A 554 19.33 3.63 -15.82
N PRO A 555 19.99 2.68 -16.49
CA PRO A 555 21.43 2.80 -16.73
C PRO A 555 21.79 4.18 -17.27
N LEU A 556 22.70 4.87 -16.61
CA LEU A 556 23.05 6.25 -16.90
C LEU A 556 23.81 6.34 -18.23
N ARG A 557 23.75 7.48 -18.92
CA ARG A 557 24.57 7.71 -20.14
C ARG A 557 26.06 7.45 -19.87
N GLU A 558 26.55 8.01 -18.77
CA GLU A 558 27.95 7.84 -18.33
C GLU A 558 27.99 6.96 -17.10
N GLY A 559 28.50 5.77 -17.23
CA GLY A 559 28.61 4.78 -16.17
C GLY A 559 29.47 3.61 -16.60
N ASP A 560 29.82 2.74 -15.67
CA ASP A 560 30.57 1.52 -15.92
C ASP A 560 29.65 0.28 -15.93
N ARG A 561 30.25 -0.90 -15.99
CA ARG A 561 29.52 -2.18 -15.95
C ARG A 561 28.76 -2.39 -14.63
N GLU A 562 29.40 -2.05 -13.51
CA GLU A 562 28.80 -2.25 -12.17
C GLU A 562 27.61 -1.30 -11.94
N GLU A 563 27.62 -0.10 -12.51
CA GLU A 563 26.48 0.82 -12.50
C GLU A 563 25.27 0.19 -13.19
N VAL A 564 25.43 -0.42 -14.37
CA VAL A 564 24.36 -1.14 -15.07
C VAL A 564 23.86 -2.31 -14.22
N VAL A 565 24.77 -3.13 -13.71
CA VAL A 565 24.41 -4.29 -12.87
C VAL A 565 23.61 -3.85 -11.65
N PHE A 566 24.05 -2.80 -10.96
CA PHE A 566 23.35 -2.28 -9.79
C PHE A 566 21.92 -1.83 -10.13
N ASN A 567 21.76 -1.05 -11.22
CA ASN A 567 20.46 -0.61 -11.72
C ASN A 567 19.53 -1.79 -12.02
N MET A 568 20.03 -2.80 -12.74
CA MET A 568 19.21 -3.95 -13.12
C MET A 568 18.79 -4.78 -11.90
N VAL A 569 19.73 -5.05 -10.96
CA VAL A 569 19.43 -5.83 -9.75
C VAL A 569 18.36 -5.16 -8.90
N ASN A 570 18.27 -3.81 -8.88
CA ASN A 570 17.20 -3.09 -8.19
C ASN A 570 15.80 -3.60 -8.60
N ALA A 571 15.61 -3.99 -9.87
CA ALA A 571 14.30 -4.31 -10.41
C ALA A 571 14.05 -5.82 -10.64
N MET A 572 15.09 -6.66 -10.72
CA MET A 572 14.98 -8.03 -11.22
C MET A 572 14.15 -8.99 -10.36
N LEU A 573 13.90 -8.69 -9.08
CA LEU A 573 13.00 -9.48 -8.24
C LEU A 573 11.55 -8.95 -8.21
N LEU A 574 11.26 -7.88 -8.94
CA LEU A 574 10.00 -7.14 -8.88
C LEU A 574 9.46 -6.94 -10.30
N ARG A 575 8.81 -5.81 -10.59
CA ARG A 575 8.46 -5.44 -11.98
C ARG A 575 9.54 -4.52 -12.53
N ILE A 576 10.14 -4.93 -13.64
CA ILE A 576 11.14 -4.09 -14.30
C ILE A 576 10.45 -2.94 -15.03
N HIS A 577 10.76 -1.72 -14.58
CA HIS A 577 10.40 -0.47 -15.21
C HIS A 577 11.68 0.14 -15.82
N GLN A 578 12.05 -0.37 -16.98
CA GLN A 578 13.26 0.05 -17.70
C GLN A 578 13.13 1.48 -18.19
N SER A 579 14.20 2.25 -18.10
CA SER A 579 14.30 3.61 -18.64
C SER A 579 15.74 3.95 -18.96
N GLY A 580 16.06 5.24 -19.09
CA GLY A 580 17.39 5.74 -19.45
C GLY A 580 17.63 5.73 -20.95
N HIS A 581 18.75 6.33 -21.37
CA HIS A 581 19.13 6.48 -22.78
C HIS A 581 19.73 5.19 -23.36
N LEU A 582 18.97 4.10 -23.43
CA LEU A 582 19.46 2.79 -23.87
C LEU A 582 20.14 2.84 -25.25
N ALA A 583 19.65 3.67 -26.17
CA ALA A 583 20.19 3.82 -27.51
C ALA A 583 21.64 4.40 -27.52
N GLU A 584 22.04 5.11 -26.47
CA GLU A 584 23.33 5.80 -26.36
C GLU A 584 24.36 5.00 -25.56
N LEU A 585 23.95 3.89 -24.91
CA LEU A 585 24.88 3.03 -24.17
C LEU A 585 25.87 2.33 -25.11
N THR A 586 27.07 2.01 -24.59
CA THR A 586 28.01 1.13 -25.29
C THR A 586 27.40 -0.26 -25.50
N GLN A 587 27.91 -1.01 -26.51
CA GLN A 587 27.40 -2.36 -26.78
C GLN A 587 27.51 -3.27 -25.55
N GLU A 588 28.65 -3.25 -24.85
CA GLU A 588 28.87 -4.03 -23.63
C GLU A 588 27.79 -3.75 -22.56
N ARG A 589 27.43 -2.48 -22.38
CA ARG A 589 26.43 -2.09 -21.38
C ARG A 589 25.01 -2.46 -21.83
N ARG A 590 24.68 -2.37 -23.13
CA ARG A 590 23.42 -2.90 -23.67
C ARG A 590 23.29 -4.40 -23.50
N ASP A 591 24.40 -5.13 -23.71
CA ASP A 591 24.44 -6.59 -23.55
C ASP A 591 24.13 -6.99 -22.11
N LEU A 592 24.62 -6.23 -21.11
CA LEU A 592 24.28 -6.44 -19.70
C LEU A 592 22.80 -6.18 -19.38
N VAL A 593 22.21 -5.12 -19.94
CA VAL A 593 20.78 -4.88 -19.80
C VAL A 593 20.00 -6.05 -20.39
N LYS A 594 20.33 -6.45 -21.62
CA LYS A 594 19.66 -7.58 -22.30
C LYS A 594 19.81 -8.87 -21.51
N GLU A 595 20.98 -9.19 -20.99
CA GLU A 595 21.21 -10.35 -20.13
C GLU A 595 20.28 -10.35 -18.92
N ALA A 596 20.16 -9.20 -18.23
CA ALA A 596 19.25 -9.06 -17.07
C ALA A 596 17.79 -9.31 -17.46
N LEU A 597 17.32 -8.73 -18.58
CA LEU A 597 15.96 -8.90 -19.06
C LEU A 597 15.67 -10.35 -19.49
N ASP A 598 16.65 -11.02 -20.12
CA ASP A 598 16.52 -12.43 -20.50
C ASP A 598 16.45 -13.35 -19.27
N ILE A 599 17.29 -13.11 -18.24
CA ILE A 599 17.23 -13.82 -16.96
C ILE A 599 15.87 -13.56 -16.29
N TYR A 600 15.42 -12.31 -16.23
CA TYR A 600 14.12 -11.96 -15.64
C TYR A 600 12.98 -12.76 -16.28
N LYS A 601 12.97 -12.90 -17.60
CA LYS A 601 11.94 -13.70 -18.31
C LYS A 601 11.92 -15.16 -17.87
N THR A 602 13.05 -15.69 -17.38
CA THR A 602 13.10 -17.07 -16.87
C THR A 602 12.55 -17.20 -15.45
N ILE A 603 12.79 -16.20 -14.59
CA ILE A 603 12.43 -16.23 -13.15
C ILE A 603 11.08 -15.62 -12.84
N ARG A 604 10.54 -14.72 -13.69
CA ARG A 604 9.31 -13.94 -13.40
C ARG A 604 8.08 -14.81 -13.10
N LYS A 605 8.00 -16.03 -13.63
CA LYS A 605 6.94 -17.00 -13.33
C LYS A 605 6.92 -17.45 -11.86
N ASP A 606 8.11 -17.38 -11.18
CA ASP A 606 8.25 -17.77 -9.79
C ASP A 606 7.95 -16.59 -8.85
N ILE A 607 8.16 -15.33 -9.30
CA ILE A 607 7.95 -14.10 -8.53
C ILE A 607 6.51 -14.05 -7.99
N LYS A 608 5.52 -14.26 -8.85
CA LYS A 608 4.10 -14.19 -8.50
C LYS A 608 3.63 -15.24 -7.48
N ASN A 609 4.45 -16.26 -7.23
CA ASN A 609 4.16 -17.34 -6.28
C ASN A 609 5.05 -17.26 -5.02
N SER A 610 6.00 -16.33 -5.00
CA SER A 610 6.95 -16.16 -3.90
C SER A 610 6.43 -15.19 -2.85
N VAL A 611 6.99 -15.28 -1.65
CA VAL A 611 6.81 -14.28 -0.58
C VAL A 611 8.15 -13.60 -0.28
N PRO A 612 8.14 -12.30 0.10
CA PRO A 612 9.37 -11.60 0.43
C PRO A 612 9.93 -12.04 1.78
N ILE A 613 11.26 -12.04 1.89
CA ILE A 613 12.02 -12.25 3.12
C ILE A 613 13.18 -11.26 3.19
N TRP A 614 13.57 -10.89 4.41
CA TRP A 614 14.69 -9.98 4.68
C TRP A 614 15.70 -10.63 5.63
N PRO A 615 16.59 -11.52 5.15
CA PRO A 615 17.49 -12.30 6.01
C PRO A 615 18.43 -11.48 6.90
N ILE A 616 18.71 -10.24 6.53
CA ILE A 616 19.49 -9.29 7.35
C ILE A 616 18.65 -8.11 7.87
N GLY A 617 17.31 -8.26 7.85
CA GLY A 617 16.36 -7.22 8.23
C GLY A 617 16.04 -6.23 7.10
N LEU A 618 15.06 -5.36 7.36
CA LEU A 618 14.65 -4.30 6.45
C LEU A 618 15.79 -3.29 6.23
N SER A 619 15.90 -2.82 5.00
CA SER A 619 16.95 -1.89 4.60
C SER A 619 16.70 -0.46 5.08
N HIS A 620 17.77 0.26 5.43
CA HIS A 620 17.77 1.70 5.67
C HIS A 620 18.67 2.42 4.66
N PHE A 621 18.42 3.72 4.42
CA PHE A 621 19.10 4.48 3.36
C PHE A 621 20.61 4.61 3.50
N HIS A 622 21.15 4.35 4.69
CA HIS A 622 22.60 4.45 4.97
C HIS A 622 23.25 3.10 5.33
N ASP A 623 22.54 1.99 5.17
CA ASP A 623 23.13 0.68 5.40
C ASP A 623 24.18 0.38 4.34
N GLU A 624 25.30 -0.21 4.76
CA GLU A 624 26.37 -0.64 3.85
C GLU A 624 25.91 -1.82 2.98
N TRP A 625 25.15 -2.74 3.56
CA TRP A 625 24.60 -3.90 2.90
C TRP A 625 23.08 -3.93 2.96
N THR A 626 22.49 -4.37 1.89
CA THR A 626 21.03 -4.55 1.75
C THR A 626 20.79 -5.86 1.05
N CYS A 627 19.73 -6.59 1.42
CA CYS A 627 19.26 -7.71 0.63
C CYS A 627 17.75 -7.84 0.64
N LEU A 628 17.22 -8.44 -0.43
CA LEU A 628 15.83 -8.87 -0.57
C LEU A 628 15.83 -10.30 -1.10
N GLY A 629 15.14 -11.19 -0.40
CA GLY A 629 14.84 -12.53 -0.90
C GLY A 629 13.38 -12.66 -1.34
N LEU A 630 13.15 -13.42 -2.40
CA LEU A 630 11.83 -13.94 -2.75
C LEU A 630 11.83 -15.45 -2.60
N GLN A 631 11.08 -15.94 -1.64
CA GLN A 631 11.06 -17.37 -1.28
C GLN A 631 9.82 -18.05 -1.87
N SER A 632 10.03 -19.12 -2.60
CA SER A 632 9.05 -20.13 -3.00
C SER A 632 9.33 -21.44 -2.27
N GLU A 633 8.55 -22.50 -2.60
CA GLU A 633 8.71 -23.81 -1.96
C GLU A 633 10.14 -24.39 -2.12
N ASN A 634 10.72 -24.28 -3.31
CA ASN A 634 11.98 -24.95 -3.67
C ASN A 634 13.13 -23.97 -3.99
N LYS A 635 12.90 -22.67 -3.91
CA LYS A 635 13.88 -21.66 -4.32
C LYS A 635 13.78 -20.39 -3.50
N ILE A 636 14.94 -19.75 -3.31
CA ILE A 636 15.03 -18.36 -2.89
C ILE A 636 15.84 -17.63 -3.96
N TYR A 637 15.25 -16.61 -4.57
CA TYR A 637 15.98 -15.63 -5.35
C TYR A 637 16.40 -14.51 -4.42
N LEU A 638 17.69 -14.15 -4.39
CA LEU A 638 18.26 -13.21 -3.45
C LEU A 638 19.02 -12.11 -4.19
N ALA A 639 18.55 -10.89 -4.11
CA ALA A 639 19.27 -9.71 -4.51
C ALA A 639 20.11 -9.19 -3.34
N VAL A 640 21.40 -8.94 -3.58
CA VAL A 640 22.34 -8.44 -2.58
C VAL A 640 23.04 -7.21 -3.13
N TRP A 641 23.01 -6.12 -2.35
CA TRP A 641 23.66 -4.86 -2.69
C TRP A 641 24.70 -4.49 -1.63
N ARG A 642 25.89 -4.13 -2.07
CA ARG A 642 26.86 -3.39 -1.28
C ARG A 642 26.88 -1.93 -1.73
N ARG A 643 26.69 -1.03 -0.78
CA ARG A 643 26.85 0.42 -0.99
C ARG A 643 28.26 0.88 -0.54
N ASN A 644 28.35 2.11 -0.03
CA ASN A 644 29.60 2.62 0.56
C ASN A 644 29.82 2.07 1.97
N GLY A 645 31.06 1.79 2.30
CA GLY A 645 31.46 1.31 3.63
C GLY A 645 32.76 0.50 3.62
N ASN A 646 33.19 0.07 4.80
CA ASN A 646 34.47 -0.56 5.02
C ASN A 646 34.44 -2.10 5.11
N LYS A 647 33.26 -2.71 5.00
CA LYS A 647 33.06 -4.15 5.16
C LYS A 647 32.85 -4.82 3.80
N PRO A 648 33.88 -5.36 3.13
CA PRO A 648 33.70 -6.01 1.83
C PRO A 648 32.97 -7.36 1.89
N VAL A 649 32.75 -7.91 3.09
CA VAL A 649 32.13 -9.22 3.33
C VAL A 649 30.89 -9.09 4.15
N ILE A 650 29.86 -9.85 3.77
CA ILE A 650 28.62 -10.02 4.53
C ILE A 650 28.31 -11.51 4.73
N GLU A 651 27.78 -11.83 5.90
CA GLU A 651 27.19 -13.12 6.25
C GLU A 651 25.67 -12.99 6.29
N ILE A 652 24.97 -13.77 5.47
CA ILE A 652 23.51 -13.73 5.32
C ILE A 652 22.94 -15.05 5.86
N PRO A 653 22.26 -15.04 7.02
CA PRO A 653 21.71 -16.23 7.65
C PRO A 653 20.39 -16.67 7.01
N PHE A 654 20.14 -17.97 6.96
CA PHE A 654 18.90 -18.59 6.49
C PHE A 654 18.45 -19.68 7.46
N GLU A 655 17.96 -19.32 8.64
CA GLU A 655 17.55 -20.27 9.69
C GLU A 655 16.48 -21.26 9.20
N GLN A 656 15.60 -20.83 8.30
CA GLN A 656 14.55 -21.69 7.70
C GLN A 656 15.09 -22.79 6.77
N LEU A 657 16.38 -22.76 6.41
CA LEU A 657 17.04 -23.77 5.59
C LEU A 657 17.77 -24.83 6.43
N ASN A 658 17.60 -24.82 7.75
CA ASN A 658 18.21 -25.80 8.64
C ASN A 658 17.85 -27.23 8.21
N ASN A 659 18.85 -28.12 8.15
CA ASN A 659 18.75 -29.52 7.70
C ASN A 659 18.32 -29.71 6.22
N LYS A 660 18.35 -28.69 5.38
CA LYS A 660 18.06 -28.81 3.95
C LYS A 660 19.38 -28.86 3.15
N GLU A 661 19.34 -29.58 2.04
CA GLU A 661 20.41 -29.50 1.04
C GLU A 661 20.13 -28.34 0.10
N VAL A 662 21.11 -27.47 -0.09
CA VAL A 662 20.98 -26.32 -0.97
C VAL A 662 22.17 -26.23 -1.93
N SER A 663 21.91 -25.63 -3.09
CA SER A 663 22.94 -25.17 -4.02
C SER A 663 22.74 -23.68 -4.30
N VAL A 664 23.84 -22.94 -4.30
CA VAL A 664 23.84 -21.48 -4.52
C VAL A 664 24.55 -21.18 -5.82
N SER A 665 23.94 -20.33 -6.65
CA SER A 665 24.53 -19.81 -7.89
C SER A 665 24.31 -18.31 -8.01
N CYS A 666 25.26 -17.59 -8.61
CA CYS A 666 25.07 -16.21 -9.03
C CYS A 666 24.40 -16.23 -10.42
N LEU A 667 23.19 -15.68 -10.52
CA LEU A 667 22.44 -15.64 -11.78
C LEU A 667 22.83 -14.44 -12.65
N TYR A 668 23.13 -13.29 -12.01
CA TYR A 668 23.41 -12.06 -12.74
C TYR A 668 24.44 -11.19 -11.98
N PRO A 669 25.42 -10.64 -12.68
CA PRO A 669 25.77 -10.90 -14.09
C PRO A 669 26.48 -12.25 -14.27
N SER A 670 26.52 -12.78 -15.48
CA SER A 670 27.17 -14.06 -15.81
C SER A 670 28.71 -14.03 -15.59
N TYR A 671 29.33 -12.86 -15.73
CA TYR A 671 30.73 -12.64 -15.34
C TYR A 671 30.80 -12.35 -13.84
N SER A 672 30.77 -13.24 -12.97
CA SER A 672 30.86 -12.91 -11.54
C SER A 672 32.31 -12.64 -11.11
N GLU A 673 32.59 -11.41 -10.67
CA GLU A 673 33.84 -11.04 -10.01
C GLU A 673 33.71 -11.08 -8.47
N VAL A 674 32.61 -11.67 -7.94
CA VAL A 674 32.38 -11.78 -6.50
C VAL A 674 32.65 -13.19 -6.01
N LEU A 675 33.20 -13.29 -4.79
CA LEU A 675 33.35 -14.55 -4.11
C LEU A 675 32.13 -14.80 -3.23
N PHE A 676 31.63 -16.03 -3.26
CA PHE A 676 30.59 -16.46 -2.35
C PHE A 676 30.74 -17.91 -1.93
N SER A 677 30.29 -18.24 -0.74
CA SER A 677 30.31 -19.61 -0.20
C SER A 677 29.12 -19.87 0.69
N TRP A 678 28.61 -21.10 0.65
CA TRP A 678 27.52 -21.56 1.52
C TRP A 678 28.07 -22.46 2.62
N SER A 679 27.81 -22.13 3.89
CA SER A 679 28.08 -22.99 5.03
C SER A 679 26.83 -23.80 5.38
N LYS A 680 26.87 -25.12 5.19
CA LYS A 680 25.78 -26.04 5.55
C LYS A 680 25.61 -26.16 7.07
N GLU A 681 26.69 -25.98 7.83
CA GLU A 681 26.68 -26.12 9.29
C GLU A 681 25.95 -24.95 9.96
N SER A 682 26.15 -23.73 9.46
CA SER A 682 25.58 -22.51 10.02
C SER A 682 24.38 -21.98 9.22
N ASN A 683 24.06 -22.56 8.05
CA ASN A 683 23.06 -22.04 7.09
C ASN A 683 23.31 -20.58 6.71
N VAL A 684 24.55 -20.22 6.44
CA VAL A 684 24.98 -18.86 6.12
C VAL A 684 25.52 -18.80 4.70
N LEU A 685 25.08 -17.85 3.93
CA LEU A 685 25.69 -17.43 2.68
C LEU A 685 26.65 -16.28 2.96
N THR A 686 27.95 -16.51 2.74
CA THR A 686 28.95 -15.46 2.79
C THR A 686 29.18 -14.90 1.39
N VAL A 687 29.09 -13.58 1.26
CA VAL A 687 29.30 -12.86 -0.01
C VAL A 687 30.40 -11.82 0.17
N THR A 688 31.37 -11.79 -0.75
CA THR A 688 32.45 -10.80 -0.78
C THR A 688 32.34 -9.96 -2.04
N MET A 689 32.18 -8.65 -1.89
CA MET A 689 32.21 -7.64 -2.95
C MET A 689 33.31 -6.63 -2.60
N GLU A 690 34.42 -6.65 -3.30
CA GLU A 690 35.60 -5.83 -2.97
C GLU A 690 35.40 -4.33 -3.22
N LYS A 691 34.59 -3.99 -4.23
CA LYS A 691 34.30 -2.58 -4.58
C LYS A 691 32.98 -2.13 -3.95
N GLU A 692 32.88 -0.84 -3.70
CA GLU A 692 31.63 -0.20 -3.33
C GLU A 692 30.66 -0.14 -4.53
N PHE A 693 29.38 -0.04 -4.26
CA PHE A 693 28.31 0.06 -5.25
C PHE A 693 28.26 -1.12 -6.24
N MET A 694 28.33 -2.32 -5.69
CA MET A 694 28.14 -3.58 -6.41
C MET A 694 26.79 -4.21 -6.03
N ALA A 695 26.21 -4.95 -6.96
CA ALA A 695 25.00 -5.74 -6.72
C ALA A 695 25.06 -7.07 -7.45
N ARG A 696 24.44 -8.12 -6.88
CA ARG A 696 24.35 -9.45 -7.51
C ARG A 696 22.99 -10.09 -7.22
N LEU A 697 22.53 -10.86 -8.19
CA LEU A 697 21.36 -11.69 -8.05
C LEU A 697 21.78 -13.16 -7.90
N PHE A 698 21.40 -13.78 -6.81
CA PHE A 698 21.65 -15.19 -6.51
C PHE A 698 20.38 -16.03 -6.62
N CYS A 699 20.56 -17.32 -6.86
CA CYS A 699 19.53 -18.34 -6.68
C CYS A 699 20.04 -19.37 -5.67
N ILE A 700 19.22 -19.66 -4.65
CA ILE A 700 19.42 -20.73 -3.68
C ILE A 700 18.35 -21.79 -3.99
N GLU A 701 18.77 -22.91 -4.53
CA GLU A 701 17.87 -24.04 -4.80
C GLU A 701 17.84 -24.99 -3.60
N ILE A 702 16.63 -25.33 -3.15
CA ILE A 702 16.38 -26.22 -2.00
C ILE A 702 16.06 -27.61 -2.57
N LYS A 703 16.87 -28.60 -2.19
CA LYS A 703 16.75 -29.99 -2.66
C LYS A 703 15.95 -30.86 -1.69
#